data_502892b6328b338e2ada84973c7ef6ae
#
_entry.id   502892b6328b338e2ada84973c7ef6ae
#
_cell.length_a   1.000
_cell.length_b   1.000
_cell.length_c   1.000
_cell.angle_alpha   90.00
_cell.angle_beta   90.00
_cell.angle_gamma   90.00
#
_symmetry.space_group_name_H-M   'P 1'
#
loop_
_entity.id
_entity.type
_entity.pdbx_description
1 polymer ?
#
loop_
_entity_poly.entity_id
_entity_poly.type
_entity_poly.pdbx_seq_one_letter_code
_entity_poly.pdbx_strand_id
1 'polypeptide(L)'
;MNNKFIQQIKCWFTFLFIICSTFSAWGAYAQTAKVTLQMDNVRMEQVMNEIEKQTSYFFIVNKGVDINRTISINVADKPLGIALQAMVAGTKTEYKIYQQNIYLSVSSDKKAANNGSTKVSGVVRDTKGTPVVGASVVVKGTTIGTSSGLDGAFSLQVPAPAQTAELYVNFIGYDPVTVKIGTQTFFAITLKEAAEQIEDVVITALGIKRSEKALAYTVQQVKSEAVTTVKSANFVNSLAGKVAGAVINTSSSGVGGSAKVIMRGMKSIMQTSNVLYVIDGIPMHNFTSDGSMEFGSRGTTESIADMNPDDIESISVMTGAAAAALYGSDAANGAMLITTKKGKAGATQIQVSSNTEFMNPLRLPDFQTRYGTGRKGKASGSTIHSWGAPLNQAARYNYSPEDFLQTGHILTNSVTLSGGTEKNQIYFSTAAVNSKGLVPNNKYNRYNFTFRNTSNLLNDRLILDVSGSYIIQKDRNMINQGVYSNPLVSAYLFPRGDDFSLVKAFERWNPARKIYAQFWPQGEGGDLRMQNPYWIAYRNPRENSRKRYIFTGGITYKITDWMNVAGRIRIDNTNSLYTEKLYATSNPTLLENSKKGKYTETRGEERQTYGDVMLNISKTFKEKFALDAHIGASIKDNRFDELSVYGPIAGAPNIFNVVNLDKSQKKTPKTGWHEQTQSFFYSLELGWKSQLFVTTTGRNDWASQLANSPQKSFFYPSVGVSWLPSSTFNFPEKFNYLKIRASWASVANPFPRELTIATHPYDDTISGWDDKSNYPIGQLYPERTKTWELGFDARFLNGFTLTASWYRADTYNQTFNPNLSASSGYSDIYIQTGHVRNTGVEASLGYNHQWKNWNWNSQFTFSWNKNKIIELCKEWYNPITEETISMNRLQISKLGRAKFILKEGGSMGDLYSTTCLLYTSDAADDRISVD
;
A
#
# COMPACT_ATOMS: atom_id res chain seq x y z
N MET A 1 29.96 4.24 -12.08
CA MET A 1 29.27 5.10 -11.07
C MET A 1 30.29 6.11 -10.57
N ASN A 2 29.99 7.39 -10.76
CA ASN A 2 30.95 8.47 -10.54
C ASN A 2 31.24 8.63 -9.04
N ASN A 3 32.51 8.62 -8.66
CA ASN A 3 32.98 8.86 -7.29
C ASN A 3 32.45 10.18 -6.67
N LYS A 4 32.07 11.16 -7.48
CA LYS A 4 31.43 12.41 -7.02
C LYS A 4 30.05 12.20 -6.38
N PHE A 5 29.27 11.21 -6.83
CA PHE A 5 27.94 10.94 -6.28
C PHE A 5 28.03 10.26 -4.90
N ILE A 6 29.02 9.37 -4.73
CA ILE A 6 29.29 8.73 -3.43
C ILE A 6 29.84 9.75 -2.43
N GLN A 7 30.67 10.69 -2.89
CA GLN A 7 31.14 11.80 -2.05
C GLN A 7 30.00 12.76 -1.67
N GLN A 8 29.07 13.07 -2.56
CA GLN A 8 27.91 13.90 -2.23
C GLN A 8 26.98 13.20 -1.22
N ILE A 9 26.74 11.92 -1.35
CA ILE A 9 25.97 11.14 -0.37
C ILE A 9 26.70 11.09 0.97
N LYS A 10 28.00 10.89 1.00
CA LYS A 10 28.79 10.95 2.24
C LYS A 10 28.72 12.33 2.89
N CYS A 11 28.84 13.43 2.13
CA CYS A 11 28.67 14.79 2.63
C CYS A 11 27.25 15.01 3.17
N TRP A 12 26.20 14.53 2.51
CA TRP A 12 24.83 14.63 2.98
C TRP A 12 24.58 13.81 4.26
N PHE A 13 25.13 12.60 4.34
CA PHE A 13 25.05 11.81 5.56
C PHE A 13 25.86 12.41 6.72
N THR A 14 27.01 12.99 6.44
CA THR A 14 27.81 13.69 7.45
C THR A 14 27.11 14.96 7.89
N PHE A 15 26.46 15.69 6.97
CA PHE A 15 25.68 16.88 7.29
C PHE A 15 24.41 16.55 8.07
N LEU A 16 23.72 15.45 7.72
CA LEU A 16 22.55 14.94 8.49
C LEU A 16 22.97 14.42 9.86
N PHE A 17 24.13 13.76 9.96
CA PHE A 17 24.69 13.31 11.25
C PHE A 17 25.10 14.47 12.16
N ILE A 18 25.64 15.54 11.58
CA ILE A 18 25.97 16.77 12.30
C ILE A 18 24.68 17.49 12.75
N ILE A 19 23.63 17.54 11.94
CA ILE A 19 22.32 18.09 12.31
C ILE A 19 21.66 17.24 13.41
N CYS A 20 21.69 15.91 13.30
CA CYS A 20 21.16 15.04 14.35
C CYS A 20 21.96 15.10 15.64
N SER A 21 23.29 15.29 15.58
CA SER A 21 24.13 15.44 16.76
C SER A 21 23.95 16.80 17.45
N THR A 22 23.52 17.84 16.74
CA THR A 22 23.22 19.16 17.33
C THR A 22 21.83 19.22 17.99
N PHE A 23 20.86 18.39 17.56
CA PHE A 23 19.52 18.36 18.16
C PHE A 23 19.40 17.50 19.43
N SER A 24 20.30 16.55 19.66
CA SER A 24 20.30 15.73 20.87
C SER A 24 20.99 16.36 22.08
N ALA A 25 21.60 17.54 21.94
CA ALA A 25 22.36 18.19 23.01
C ALA A 25 21.55 19.19 23.87
N TRP A 26 20.30 19.47 23.56
CA TRP A 26 19.57 20.57 24.23
C TRP A 26 18.77 20.19 25.50
N GLY A 27 18.65 18.90 25.78
CA GLY A 27 17.94 18.46 27.02
C GLY A 27 18.85 18.09 28.21
N ALA A 28 20.14 17.88 28.00
CA ALA A 28 21.07 17.36 29.00
C ALA A 28 22.11 18.38 29.48
N TYR A 29 22.15 19.60 28.99
CA TYR A 29 23.19 20.58 29.29
C TYR A 29 23.14 21.10 30.73
N ALA A 30 22.00 21.10 31.41
CA ALA A 30 21.84 21.58 32.78
C ALA A 30 22.55 20.70 33.81
N GLN A 31 22.88 19.44 33.50
CA GLN A 31 23.58 18.53 34.40
C GLN A 31 25.08 18.41 34.13
N THR A 32 25.58 18.93 33.00
CA THR A 32 26.97 18.75 32.53
C THR A 32 27.82 20.01 32.63
N ALA A 33 27.23 21.20 32.74
CA ALA A 33 28.00 22.44 32.92
C ALA A 33 28.70 22.41 34.32
N LYS A 34 30.03 22.47 34.28
CA LYS A 34 30.86 22.52 35.49
C LYS A 34 31.37 23.91 35.75
N VAL A 35 31.48 24.32 37.01
CA VAL A 35 31.96 25.62 37.41
C VAL A 35 33.03 25.48 38.51
N THR A 36 33.94 26.43 38.52
CA THR A 36 34.97 26.55 39.57
C THR A 36 34.85 27.94 40.20
N LEU A 37 34.46 27.98 41.46
CA LEU A 37 34.25 29.20 42.22
C LEU A 37 35.04 29.10 43.52
N GLN A 38 36.01 29.96 43.71
CA GLN A 38 36.77 30.13 44.95
C GLN A 38 36.67 31.60 45.37
N MET A 39 35.61 31.92 46.07
CA MET A 39 35.27 33.30 46.45
C MET A 39 34.88 33.36 47.93
N ASP A 40 35.53 34.23 48.65
CA ASP A 40 35.29 34.37 50.09
C ASP A 40 34.74 35.78 50.40
N ASN A 41 33.65 35.83 51.18
CA ASN A 41 32.98 37.04 51.63
C ASN A 41 32.65 38.04 50.51
N VAL A 42 32.15 37.52 49.38
CA VAL A 42 31.75 38.33 48.19
C VAL A 42 30.23 38.45 48.10
N ARG A 43 29.73 39.46 47.40
CA ARG A 43 28.29 39.60 47.17
C ARG A 43 27.77 38.46 46.28
N MET A 44 26.58 38.01 46.55
CA MET A 44 25.91 36.98 45.74
C MET A 44 25.84 37.34 44.26
N GLU A 45 25.65 38.62 43.92
CA GLU A 45 25.71 39.17 42.56
C GLU A 45 27.06 38.88 41.87
N GLN A 46 28.17 38.95 42.58
CA GLN A 46 29.50 38.67 42.02
C GLN A 46 29.68 37.19 41.72
N VAL A 47 29.09 36.30 42.54
CA VAL A 47 29.08 34.84 42.30
C VAL A 47 28.19 34.51 41.09
N MET A 48 27.03 35.17 40.94
CA MET A 48 26.16 35.03 39.78
C MET A 48 26.87 35.42 38.48
N ASN A 49 27.53 36.60 38.50
CA ASN A 49 28.28 37.08 37.34
C ASN A 49 29.45 36.16 36.97
N GLU A 50 30.08 35.51 37.95
CA GLU A 50 31.14 34.56 37.70
C GLU A 50 30.62 33.23 37.11
N ILE A 51 29.45 32.78 37.55
CA ILE A 51 28.76 31.62 36.95
C ILE A 51 28.32 31.92 35.50
N GLU A 52 27.80 33.11 35.21
CA GLU A 52 27.43 33.55 33.88
C GLU A 52 28.64 33.63 32.91
N LYS A 53 29.82 34.03 33.41
CA LYS A 53 31.06 34.00 32.63
C LYS A 53 31.56 32.61 32.26
N GLN A 54 31.40 31.65 33.22
CA GLN A 54 31.90 30.28 33.08
C GLN A 54 30.89 29.37 32.35
N THR A 55 29.65 29.82 32.17
CA THR A 55 28.58 29.02 31.61
C THR A 55 27.76 29.83 30.61
N SER A 56 26.88 29.17 29.84
CA SER A 56 25.92 29.82 28.95
C SER A 56 24.58 30.14 29.64
N TYR A 57 24.55 30.17 30.97
CA TYR A 57 23.36 30.44 31.78
C TYR A 57 23.31 31.87 32.26
N PHE A 58 22.09 32.46 32.27
CA PHE A 58 21.81 33.82 32.75
C PHE A 58 20.86 33.78 33.95
N PHE A 59 21.12 34.65 34.93
CA PHE A 59 20.25 34.75 36.12
C PHE A 59 19.09 35.70 35.86
N ILE A 60 17.90 35.29 36.25
CA ILE A 60 16.69 36.11 36.30
C ILE A 60 16.26 36.15 37.76
N VAL A 61 16.36 37.31 38.35
CA VAL A 61 16.11 37.52 39.78
C VAL A 61 14.74 38.14 39.99
N ASN A 62 13.88 37.43 40.74
CA ASN A 62 12.57 37.95 41.11
C ASN A 62 12.65 38.94 42.28
N LYS A 63 11.68 39.86 42.32
CA LYS A 63 11.58 40.89 43.34
C LYS A 63 11.52 40.25 44.76
N GLY A 64 12.47 40.63 45.65
CA GLY A 64 12.56 40.10 47.02
C GLY A 64 13.77 39.20 47.29
N VAL A 65 14.54 38.80 46.29
CA VAL A 65 15.81 38.08 46.47
C VAL A 65 16.91 39.08 46.76
N ASP A 66 17.62 38.90 47.90
CA ASP A 66 18.74 39.76 48.28
C ASP A 66 20.04 39.33 47.63
N ILE A 67 20.37 39.97 46.50
CA ILE A 67 21.60 39.72 45.75
C ILE A 67 22.83 40.43 46.32
N ASN A 68 22.64 41.38 47.24
CA ASN A 68 23.73 42.12 47.89
C ASN A 68 24.29 41.38 49.13
N ARG A 69 23.67 40.33 49.55
CA ARG A 69 24.15 39.46 50.60
C ARG A 69 25.56 38.93 50.29
N THR A 70 26.45 38.92 51.30
CA THR A 70 27.78 38.32 51.21
C THR A 70 27.72 36.81 51.45
N ILE A 71 28.41 36.06 50.58
CA ILE A 71 28.54 34.61 50.67
C ILE A 71 29.98 34.19 50.40
N SER A 72 30.39 33.07 51.01
CA SER A 72 31.65 32.38 50.70
C SER A 72 31.31 31.08 49.98
N ILE A 73 31.90 30.84 48.80
CA ILE A 73 31.68 29.64 48.00
C ILE A 73 33.02 29.08 47.55
N ASN A 74 33.21 27.78 47.78
CA ASN A 74 34.40 27.05 47.34
C ASN A 74 33.96 25.77 46.62
N VAL A 75 33.92 25.79 45.28
CA VAL A 75 33.49 24.69 44.43
C VAL A 75 34.47 24.59 43.26
N ALA A 76 35.20 23.49 43.12
CA ALA A 76 36.16 23.25 42.06
C ALA A 76 35.68 22.13 41.12
N ASP A 77 35.52 22.42 39.86
CA ASP A 77 35.10 21.49 38.80
C ASP A 77 33.86 20.66 39.15
N LYS A 78 32.82 21.29 39.74
CA LYS A 78 31.56 20.65 40.10
C LYS A 78 30.42 21.05 39.17
N PRO A 79 29.41 20.18 38.97
CA PRO A 79 28.18 20.51 38.22
C PRO A 79 27.53 21.79 38.74
N LEU A 80 27.02 22.62 37.82
CA LEU A 80 26.37 23.89 38.09
C LEU A 80 25.32 23.83 39.22
N GLY A 81 24.54 22.74 39.26
CA GLY A 81 23.53 22.54 40.33
C GLY A 81 24.10 22.54 41.74
N ILE A 82 25.32 22.05 41.96
CA ILE A 82 26.00 22.05 43.27
C ILE A 82 26.41 23.47 43.62
N ALA A 83 26.90 24.24 42.68
CA ALA A 83 27.27 25.64 42.92
C ALA A 83 26.04 26.50 43.25
N LEU A 84 24.92 26.30 42.49
CA LEU A 84 23.67 27.00 42.78
C LEU A 84 23.07 26.62 44.14
N GLN A 85 23.16 25.36 44.52
CA GLN A 85 22.71 24.91 45.82
C GLN A 85 23.53 25.53 46.97
N ALA A 86 24.85 25.61 46.80
CA ALA A 86 25.75 26.28 47.76
C ALA A 86 25.49 27.80 47.80
N MET A 87 25.19 28.42 46.67
CA MET A 87 24.90 29.87 46.57
C MET A 87 23.63 30.27 47.32
N VAL A 88 22.57 29.45 47.32
CA VAL A 88 21.30 29.73 47.97
C VAL A 88 21.20 29.12 49.37
N ALA A 89 22.20 28.36 49.81
CA ALA A 89 22.20 27.68 51.09
C ALA A 89 22.01 28.68 52.27
N GLY A 90 21.16 28.31 53.22
CA GLY A 90 20.85 29.16 54.39
C GLY A 90 19.96 30.37 54.09
N THR A 91 19.33 30.41 52.93
CA THR A 91 18.36 31.48 52.58
C THR A 91 16.99 30.87 52.28
N LYS A 92 15.98 31.76 52.20
CA LYS A 92 14.65 31.41 51.65
C LYS A 92 14.59 31.51 50.14
N THR A 93 15.72 31.62 49.44
CA THR A 93 15.78 31.70 47.97
C THR A 93 15.83 30.32 47.38
N GLU A 94 14.95 30.06 46.43
CA GLU A 94 14.91 28.85 45.61
C GLU A 94 15.35 29.19 44.18
N TYR A 95 15.95 28.21 43.49
CA TYR A 95 16.29 28.36 42.09
C TYR A 95 15.56 27.32 41.20
N LYS A 96 15.24 27.73 40.00
CA LYS A 96 14.76 26.84 38.94
C LYS A 96 15.54 27.13 37.66
N ILE A 97 15.98 26.08 36.99
CA ILE A 97 16.65 26.20 35.67
C ILE A 97 15.62 25.87 34.61
N TYR A 98 15.42 26.79 33.69
CA TYR A 98 14.56 26.56 32.51
C TYR A 98 15.27 27.11 31.27
N GLN A 99 15.58 26.21 30.32
CA GLN A 99 16.45 26.50 29.19
C GLN A 99 17.83 27.02 29.62
N GLN A 100 18.25 28.19 29.18
CA GLN A 100 19.51 28.84 29.56
C GLN A 100 19.32 29.91 30.70
N ASN A 101 18.17 29.92 31.36
CA ASN A 101 17.88 30.88 32.43
C ASN A 101 17.77 30.22 33.80
N ILE A 102 18.40 30.82 34.79
CA ILE A 102 18.33 30.42 36.20
C ILE A 102 17.46 31.45 36.93
N TYR A 103 16.26 31.06 37.28
CA TYR A 103 15.31 31.92 38.02
C TYR A 103 15.54 31.79 39.53
N LEU A 104 15.77 32.92 40.18
CA LEU A 104 15.84 33.00 41.64
C LEU A 104 14.55 33.62 42.15
N SER A 105 13.91 32.99 43.13
CA SER A 105 12.69 33.46 43.79
C SER A 105 12.72 33.18 45.26
N VAL A 106 12.09 34.06 46.05
CA VAL A 106 11.92 33.83 47.47
C VAL A 106 10.82 32.79 47.66
N SER A 107 11.10 31.70 48.38
CA SER A 107 10.11 30.78 48.85
C SER A 107 9.07 31.52 49.71
N SER A 108 7.85 31.63 49.21
CA SER A 108 6.76 32.19 49.99
C SER A 108 6.44 31.18 51.09
N ASP A 109 6.76 31.47 52.33
CA ASP A 109 6.21 30.80 53.48
C ASP A 109 4.68 30.95 53.46
N LYS A 110 4.00 30.12 52.70
CA LYS A 110 2.70 29.69 53.15
C LYS A 110 2.99 28.83 54.37
N LYS A 111 2.82 29.39 55.56
CA LYS A 111 2.62 28.63 56.77
C LYS A 111 1.80 27.42 56.37
N ALA A 112 2.39 26.25 56.35
CA ALA A 112 1.66 25.02 56.35
C ALA A 112 0.75 25.12 57.58
N ALA A 113 -0.50 25.46 57.36
CA ALA A 113 -1.53 25.07 58.29
C ALA A 113 -1.30 23.57 58.38
N ASN A 114 -1.16 23.09 59.59
CA ASN A 114 -1.00 21.68 59.93
C ASN A 114 -2.30 20.95 59.60
N ASN A 115 -2.59 20.81 58.29
CA ASN A 115 -3.62 19.96 57.75
C ASN A 115 -2.95 18.62 57.50
N GLY A 116 -3.10 17.71 58.45
CA GLY A 116 -2.53 16.39 58.47
C GLY A 116 -2.78 15.67 57.13
N SER A 117 -1.75 15.61 56.29
CA SER A 117 -1.78 14.74 55.12
C SER A 117 -1.69 13.30 55.62
N THR A 118 -2.60 12.46 55.20
CA THR A 118 -2.61 11.03 55.57
C THR A 118 -1.82 10.28 54.49
N LYS A 119 -0.81 9.52 54.92
CA LYS A 119 -0.10 8.61 54.03
C LYS A 119 -0.99 7.39 53.80
N VAL A 120 -1.38 7.17 52.55
CA VAL A 120 -2.16 6.02 52.09
C VAL A 120 -1.25 5.12 51.26
N SER A 121 -1.28 3.83 51.51
CA SER A 121 -0.52 2.82 50.76
C SER A 121 -1.40 1.64 50.42
N GLY A 122 -0.97 0.79 49.50
CA GLY A 122 -1.74 -0.40 49.14
C GLY A 122 -1.05 -1.21 48.08
N VAL A 123 -1.76 -2.25 47.64
CA VAL A 123 -1.36 -3.11 46.50
C VAL A 123 -2.50 -3.21 45.49
N VAL A 124 -2.17 -3.15 44.21
CA VAL A 124 -3.11 -3.35 43.10
C VAL A 124 -2.83 -4.71 42.50
N ARG A 125 -3.85 -5.58 42.46
CA ARG A 125 -3.79 -6.93 41.93
C ARG A 125 -4.94 -7.15 40.95
N ASP A 126 -4.81 -8.14 40.08
CA ASP A 126 -5.92 -8.63 39.27
C ASP A 126 -6.78 -9.65 40.06
N THR A 127 -7.85 -10.14 39.45
CA THR A 127 -8.74 -11.19 40.02
C THR A 127 -8.05 -12.53 40.23
N LYS A 128 -6.88 -12.76 39.61
CA LYS A 128 -6.04 -13.96 39.79
C LYS A 128 -4.96 -13.78 40.84
N GLY A 129 -4.89 -12.58 41.44
CA GLY A 129 -3.90 -12.22 42.47
C GLY A 129 -2.55 -11.76 41.94
N THR A 130 -2.42 -11.59 40.60
CA THR A 130 -1.17 -11.11 39.95
C THR A 130 -1.02 -9.61 40.18
N PRO A 131 0.19 -9.07 40.54
CA PRO A 131 0.41 -7.65 40.69
C PRO A 131 0.16 -6.91 39.36
N VAL A 132 -0.64 -5.84 39.41
CA VAL A 132 -0.83 -4.94 38.26
C VAL A 132 0.20 -3.83 38.33
N VAL A 133 1.22 -3.92 37.47
CA VAL A 133 2.36 -2.96 37.43
C VAL A 133 1.97 -1.73 36.62
N GLY A 134 2.24 -0.53 37.18
CA GLY A 134 1.97 0.74 36.47
C GLY A 134 0.51 1.21 36.55
N ALA A 135 -0.35 0.59 37.37
CA ALA A 135 -1.71 1.08 37.55
C ALA A 135 -1.69 2.49 38.13
N SER A 136 -2.43 3.41 37.55
CA SER A 136 -2.57 4.79 38.00
C SER A 136 -3.49 4.84 39.21
N VAL A 137 -3.01 5.40 40.33
CA VAL A 137 -3.76 5.59 41.58
C VAL A 137 -3.83 7.09 41.86
N VAL A 138 -4.99 7.71 41.72
CA VAL A 138 -5.18 9.15 41.79
C VAL A 138 -6.26 9.48 42.83
N VAL A 139 -6.07 10.54 43.56
CA VAL A 139 -7.14 11.10 44.41
C VAL A 139 -8.16 11.79 43.51
N LYS A 140 -9.36 11.24 43.45
CA LYS A 140 -10.42 11.68 42.53
C LYS A 140 -10.70 13.18 42.63
N GLY A 141 -10.71 13.85 41.49
CA GLY A 141 -10.91 15.31 41.40
C GLY A 141 -9.67 16.14 41.67
N THR A 142 -8.49 15.53 41.81
CA THR A 142 -7.20 16.23 42.04
C THR A 142 -6.13 15.74 41.06
N THR A 143 -5.00 16.44 41.02
CA THR A 143 -3.80 16.02 40.28
C THR A 143 -2.84 15.16 41.10
N ILE A 144 -3.24 14.75 42.32
CA ILE A 144 -2.40 14.01 43.27
C ILE A 144 -2.55 12.53 42.98
N GLY A 145 -1.49 11.88 42.52
CA GLY A 145 -1.50 10.47 42.14
C GLY A 145 -0.12 9.85 42.15
N THR A 146 -0.11 8.53 42.06
CA THR A 146 1.10 7.69 41.93
C THR A 146 0.79 6.51 41.00
N SER A 147 1.79 5.72 40.63
CA SER A 147 1.62 4.44 39.91
C SER A 147 2.09 3.28 40.79
N SER A 148 1.49 2.09 40.58
CA SER A 148 1.89 0.86 41.25
C SER A 148 3.25 0.35 40.75
N GLY A 149 4.08 -0.15 41.66
CA GLY A 149 5.40 -0.75 41.41
C GLY A 149 5.35 -2.18 40.81
N LEU A 150 6.52 -2.79 40.65
CA LEU A 150 6.67 -4.15 40.10
C LEU A 150 5.95 -5.24 40.92
N ASP A 151 5.75 -5.00 42.20
CA ASP A 151 5.00 -5.84 43.15
C ASP A 151 3.53 -5.45 43.28
N GLY A 152 3.09 -4.46 42.51
CA GLY A 152 1.77 -3.85 42.57
C GLY A 152 1.60 -2.85 43.70
N ALA A 153 2.63 -2.58 44.51
CA ALA A 153 2.53 -1.67 45.66
C ALA A 153 2.51 -0.19 45.25
N PHE A 154 1.73 0.62 45.95
CA PHE A 154 1.71 2.08 45.80
C PHE A 154 1.73 2.80 47.15
N SER A 155 2.15 4.05 47.14
CA SER A 155 2.11 4.94 48.33
C SER A 155 1.86 6.36 47.86
N LEU A 156 0.95 7.06 48.55
CA LEU A 156 0.44 8.36 48.17
C LEU A 156 0.17 9.21 49.42
N GLN A 157 0.49 10.49 49.36
CA GLN A 157 0.14 11.48 50.41
C GLN A 157 -1.20 12.15 50.02
N VAL A 158 -2.23 11.96 50.83
CA VAL A 158 -3.57 12.51 50.56
C VAL A 158 -3.78 13.72 51.49
N PRO A 159 -4.11 14.91 50.94
CA PRO A 159 -4.41 16.11 51.76
C PRO A 159 -5.67 15.92 52.59
N ALA A 160 -5.73 16.57 53.74
CA ALA A 160 -6.93 16.59 54.55
C ALA A 160 -8.07 17.40 53.89
N PRO A 161 -9.34 16.98 54.05
CA PRO A 161 -9.77 15.82 54.83
C PRO A 161 -9.70 14.50 54.06
N ALA A 162 -8.70 13.68 54.34
CA ALA A 162 -8.50 12.39 53.66
C ALA A 162 -9.70 11.43 53.81
N GLN A 163 -10.50 11.59 54.85
CA GLN A 163 -11.63 10.70 55.15
C GLN A 163 -12.76 10.79 54.14
N THR A 164 -12.94 11.90 53.45
CA THR A 164 -13.95 12.12 52.42
C THR A 164 -13.41 11.92 51.01
N ALA A 165 -12.10 11.72 50.85
CA ALA A 165 -11.44 11.54 49.55
C ALA A 165 -11.65 10.11 49.01
N GLU A 166 -11.66 9.98 47.70
CA GLU A 166 -11.77 8.70 46.98
C GLU A 166 -10.48 8.47 46.17
N LEU A 167 -9.96 7.25 46.25
CA LEU A 167 -8.92 6.78 45.32
C LEU A 167 -9.56 6.28 44.06
N TYR A 168 -9.19 6.81 42.91
CA TYR A 168 -9.53 6.32 41.58
C TYR A 168 -8.33 5.56 41.04
N VAL A 169 -8.53 4.25 40.82
CA VAL A 169 -7.48 3.36 40.33
C VAL A 169 -7.86 2.87 38.95
N ASN A 170 -6.99 3.09 37.97
CA ASN A 170 -7.21 2.75 36.59
C ASN A 170 -5.95 2.11 35.97
N PHE A 171 -6.14 1.11 35.11
CA PHE A 171 -5.10 0.51 34.29
C PHE A 171 -5.68 0.04 32.96
N ILE A 172 -4.89 0.11 31.89
CA ILE A 172 -5.34 -0.28 30.57
C ILE A 172 -5.71 -1.76 30.55
N GLY A 173 -6.94 -2.08 30.11
CA GLY A 173 -7.46 -3.45 30.09
C GLY A 173 -8.19 -3.89 31.35
N TYR A 174 -8.41 -3.00 32.32
CA TYR A 174 -9.11 -3.27 33.57
C TYR A 174 -10.22 -2.26 33.84
N ASP A 175 -11.30 -2.72 34.46
CA ASP A 175 -12.38 -1.84 34.95
C ASP A 175 -11.83 -0.91 36.02
N PRO A 176 -12.05 0.41 35.94
CA PRO A 176 -11.57 1.34 36.93
C PRO A 176 -12.32 1.13 38.25
N VAL A 177 -11.59 1.18 39.35
CA VAL A 177 -12.13 1.01 40.70
C VAL A 177 -12.00 2.32 41.48
N THR A 178 -13.08 2.76 42.13
CA THR A 178 -13.10 3.89 43.04
C THR A 178 -13.28 3.36 44.48
N VAL A 179 -12.34 3.73 45.38
CA VAL A 179 -12.35 3.30 46.77
C VAL A 179 -12.35 4.53 47.69
N LYS A 180 -13.29 4.61 48.64
CA LYS A 180 -13.31 5.64 49.65
C LYS A 180 -12.17 5.43 50.66
N ILE A 181 -11.45 6.47 50.99
CA ILE A 181 -10.30 6.35 51.89
C ILE A 181 -10.78 6.12 53.33
N GLY A 182 -11.74 6.90 53.83
CA GLY A 182 -12.27 6.75 55.20
C GLY A 182 -11.15 6.85 56.24
N THR A 183 -11.09 5.92 57.19
CA THR A 183 -10.07 5.81 58.23
C THR A 183 -8.95 4.83 57.89
N GLN A 184 -9.02 4.19 56.72
CA GLN A 184 -8.04 3.20 56.30
C GLN A 184 -6.80 3.86 55.67
N THR A 185 -5.63 3.30 56.00
CA THR A 185 -4.33 3.74 55.44
C THR A 185 -3.68 2.73 54.53
N PHE A 186 -4.25 1.50 54.44
CA PHE A 186 -3.78 0.45 53.56
C PHE A 186 -4.92 -0.15 52.75
N PHE A 187 -4.74 -0.29 51.42
CA PHE A 187 -5.75 -0.75 50.50
C PHE A 187 -5.25 -1.93 49.65
N ALA A 188 -5.96 -3.06 49.69
CA ALA A 188 -5.83 -4.12 48.70
C ALA A 188 -6.88 -3.90 47.64
N ILE A 189 -6.45 -3.44 46.47
CA ILE A 189 -7.32 -3.08 45.34
C ILE A 189 -7.24 -4.20 44.32
N THR A 190 -8.39 -4.81 44.03
CA THR A 190 -8.50 -5.82 42.97
C THR A 190 -9.13 -5.17 41.73
N LEU A 191 -8.38 -5.11 40.64
CA LEU A 191 -8.90 -4.71 39.35
C LEU A 191 -9.46 -5.94 38.65
N LYS A 192 -10.66 -5.83 38.12
CA LYS A 192 -11.27 -6.83 37.28
C LYS A 192 -10.82 -6.54 35.85
N GLU A 193 -10.31 -7.57 35.14
CA GLU A 193 -10.06 -7.43 33.71
C GLU A 193 -11.34 -6.91 33.07
N ALA A 194 -11.24 -5.75 32.41
CA ALA A 194 -12.38 -5.17 31.74
C ALA A 194 -12.85 -6.17 30.72
N ALA A 195 -14.08 -6.64 30.88
CA ALA A 195 -14.79 -7.39 29.84
C ALA A 195 -15.16 -6.43 28.68
N GLU A 196 -14.70 -5.19 28.73
CA GLU A 196 -14.80 -4.29 27.60
C GLU A 196 -13.96 -4.87 26.46
N GLN A 197 -14.66 -5.53 25.55
CA GLN A 197 -14.29 -5.50 24.18
C GLN A 197 -13.92 -4.04 23.89
N ILE A 198 -12.61 -3.75 23.69
CA ILE A 198 -12.21 -2.56 22.94
C ILE A 198 -13.08 -2.61 21.70
N GLU A 199 -14.02 -1.69 21.56
CA GLU A 199 -14.85 -1.65 20.34
C GLU A 199 -13.87 -1.56 19.19
N ASP A 200 -13.73 -2.67 18.45
CA ASP A 200 -12.85 -2.73 17.29
C ASP A 200 -13.39 -1.71 16.29
N VAL A 201 -12.73 -0.56 16.26
CA VAL A 201 -13.05 0.52 15.33
C VAL A 201 -12.35 0.21 14.02
N VAL A 202 -13.13 0.03 12.98
CA VAL A 202 -12.64 -0.21 11.63
C VAL A 202 -12.71 1.09 10.83
N ILE A 203 -11.65 1.40 10.11
CA ILE A 203 -11.66 2.48 9.13
C ILE A 203 -12.38 1.96 7.88
N THR A 204 -13.47 2.62 7.55
CA THR A 204 -14.31 2.30 6.40
C THR A 204 -14.13 3.32 5.28
N ALA A 205 -15.04 3.32 4.29
CA ALA A 205 -14.99 4.23 3.16
C ALA A 205 -14.87 5.69 3.59
N LEU A 206 -14.15 6.50 2.79
CA LEU A 206 -13.88 7.93 3.01
C LEU A 206 -13.07 8.25 4.29
N GLY A 207 -12.47 7.23 4.92
CA GLY A 207 -11.74 7.38 6.17
C GLY A 207 -12.63 7.45 7.42
N ILE A 208 -13.91 7.12 7.28
CA ILE A 208 -14.89 7.12 8.37
C ILE A 208 -14.57 5.98 9.34
N LYS A 209 -14.44 6.30 10.61
CA LYS A 209 -14.28 5.31 11.68
C LYS A 209 -15.64 4.76 12.09
N ARG A 210 -15.82 3.45 12.06
CA ARG A 210 -17.06 2.78 12.49
C ARG A 210 -16.77 1.67 13.47
N SER A 211 -17.71 1.43 14.39
CA SER A 211 -17.68 0.23 15.22
C SER A 211 -17.88 -1.01 14.34
N GLU A 212 -17.08 -2.06 14.53
CA GLU A 212 -17.25 -3.34 13.83
C GLU A 212 -18.68 -3.88 13.95
N LYS A 213 -19.33 -3.65 15.09
CA LYS A 213 -20.72 -4.07 15.37
C LYS A 213 -21.72 -3.49 14.38
N ALA A 214 -21.51 -2.26 13.93
CA ALA A 214 -22.43 -1.53 13.07
C ALA A 214 -22.31 -1.91 11.58
N LEU A 215 -21.21 -2.56 11.18
CA LEU A 215 -20.94 -2.88 9.77
C LEU A 215 -21.89 -3.94 9.24
N ALA A 216 -22.69 -3.57 8.23
CA ALA A 216 -23.64 -4.44 7.55
C ALA A 216 -23.02 -5.23 6.36
N TYR A 217 -21.72 -5.10 6.11
CA TYR A 217 -20.96 -5.76 5.05
C TYR A 217 -19.63 -6.28 5.57
N THR A 218 -18.99 -7.16 4.79
CA THR A 218 -17.70 -7.76 5.19
C THR A 218 -16.57 -6.75 5.08
N VAL A 219 -15.85 -6.53 6.17
CA VAL A 219 -14.56 -5.84 6.22
C VAL A 219 -13.56 -6.76 6.90
N GLN A 220 -12.45 -7.04 6.22
CA GLN A 220 -11.35 -7.82 6.78
C GLN A 220 -10.20 -6.86 7.11
N GLN A 221 -9.78 -6.82 8.36
CA GLN A 221 -8.69 -5.97 8.79
C GLN A 221 -7.39 -6.76 8.84
N VAL A 222 -6.37 -6.25 8.17
CA VAL A 222 -5.01 -6.76 8.20
C VAL A 222 -4.14 -5.75 8.94
N LYS A 223 -3.54 -6.18 10.05
CA LYS A 223 -2.66 -5.33 10.85
C LYS A 223 -1.32 -5.09 10.17
N SER A 224 -0.63 -4.02 10.56
CA SER A 224 0.69 -3.63 10.06
C SER A 224 1.70 -4.78 10.07
N GLU A 225 1.73 -5.57 11.15
CA GLU A 225 2.67 -6.67 11.33
C GLU A 225 2.60 -7.70 10.20
N ALA A 226 1.41 -7.92 9.63
CA ALA A 226 1.23 -8.88 8.55
C ALA A 226 1.97 -8.50 7.25
N VAL A 227 2.25 -7.21 7.04
CA VAL A 227 2.96 -6.70 5.85
C VAL A 227 4.38 -6.22 6.15
N THR A 228 4.72 -6.01 7.44
CA THR A 228 6.04 -5.52 7.86
C THR A 228 6.97 -6.62 8.37
N THR A 229 6.44 -7.75 8.88
CA THR A 229 7.27 -8.88 9.38
C THR A 229 8.01 -9.57 8.24
N VAL A 230 7.32 -9.85 7.13
CA VAL A 230 7.94 -10.39 5.90
C VAL A 230 7.65 -9.38 4.79
N LYS A 231 8.64 -8.56 4.48
CA LYS A 231 8.51 -7.48 3.51
C LYS A 231 8.70 -8.01 2.09
N SER A 232 7.79 -7.63 1.20
CA SER A 232 7.97 -7.81 -0.24
C SER A 232 8.26 -6.44 -0.89
N ALA A 233 9.00 -6.44 -1.99
CA ALA A 233 9.24 -5.22 -2.76
C ALA A 233 7.94 -4.54 -3.22
N ASN A 234 6.92 -5.36 -3.56
CA ASN A 234 5.53 -4.95 -3.68
C ASN A 234 4.76 -5.53 -2.49
N PHE A 235 4.37 -4.71 -1.52
CA PHE A 235 3.73 -5.17 -0.28
C PHE A 235 2.38 -5.88 -0.50
N VAL A 236 1.71 -5.60 -1.62
CA VAL A 236 0.44 -6.27 -1.98
C VAL A 236 0.61 -7.78 -2.05
N ASN A 237 1.78 -8.26 -2.49
CA ASN A 237 2.10 -9.69 -2.53
C ASN A 237 2.09 -10.33 -1.14
N SER A 238 2.42 -9.56 -0.08
CA SER A 238 2.40 -10.04 1.31
C SER A 238 0.98 -10.33 1.83
N LEU A 239 -0.06 -9.87 1.13
CA LEU A 239 -1.46 -10.09 1.50
C LEU A 239 -2.01 -11.42 0.96
N ALA A 240 -1.27 -12.11 0.09
CA ALA A 240 -1.69 -13.39 -0.46
C ALA A 240 -1.94 -14.41 0.66
N GLY A 241 -3.12 -15.06 0.62
CA GLY A 241 -3.56 -16.01 1.64
C GLY A 241 -4.02 -15.40 2.98
N LYS A 242 -3.92 -14.08 3.17
CA LYS A 242 -4.32 -13.39 4.42
C LYS A 242 -5.72 -12.78 4.34
N VAL A 243 -6.27 -12.63 3.15
CA VAL A 243 -7.59 -12.04 2.90
C VAL A 243 -8.46 -13.06 2.20
N ALA A 244 -9.58 -13.45 2.83
CA ALA A 244 -10.55 -14.34 2.20
C ALA A 244 -11.24 -13.64 1.02
N GLY A 245 -11.42 -14.35 -0.10
CA GLY A 245 -12.05 -13.81 -1.31
C GLY A 245 -11.14 -12.97 -2.21
N ALA A 246 -9.87 -12.74 -1.82
CA ALA A 246 -8.89 -12.05 -2.64
C ALA A 246 -7.92 -13.04 -3.30
N VAL A 247 -7.83 -12.98 -4.62
CA VAL A 247 -6.83 -13.70 -5.42
C VAL A 247 -5.77 -12.70 -5.86
N ILE A 248 -4.53 -12.91 -5.43
CA ILE A 248 -3.40 -12.03 -5.71
C ILE A 248 -2.44 -12.77 -6.63
N ASN A 249 -2.35 -12.32 -7.87
CA ASN A 249 -1.46 -12.86 -8.88
C ASN A 249 -0.29 -11.91 -9.09
N THR A 250 0.91 -12.39 -8.80
CA THR A 250 2.15 -11.66 -9.05
C THR A 250 2.51 -11.73 -10.53
N SER A 251 3.03 -10.64 -11.08
CA SER A 251 3.52 -10.65 -12.46
C SER A 251 4.86 -11.37 -12.57
N SER A 252 5.15 -11.90 -13.77
CA SER A 252 6.47 -12.49 -14.10
C SER A 252 7.58 -11.44 -14.30
N SER A 253 7.28 -10.15 -14.13
CA SER A 253 8.22 -9.05 -14.38
C SER A 253 9.43 -9.03 -13.44
N GLY A 254 9.41 -9.84 -12.38
CA GLY A 254 10.48 -9.93 -11.38
C GLY A 254 10.24 -9.04 -10.17
N VAL A 255 11.34 -8.66 -9.49
CA VAL A 255 11.26 -7.87 -8.25
C VAL A 255 10.59 -6.53 -8.48
N GLY A 256 9.61 -6.18 -7.64
CA GLY A 256 8.84 -4.94 -7.77
C GLY A 256 7.78 -4.96 -8.88
N GLY A 257 7.57 -6.12 -9.52
CA GLY A 257 6.53 -6.28 -10.52
C GLY A 257 5.13 -6.00 -9.99
N SER A 258 4.22 -5.62 -10.89
CA SER A 258 2.82 -5.37 -10.59
C SER A 258 2.12 -6.62 -10.04
N ALA A 259 1.07 -6.43 -9.27
CA ALA A 259 0.22 -7.49 -8.79
C ALA A 259 -1.22 -7.27 -9.29
N LYS A 260 -1.88 -8.35 -9.72
CA LYS A 260 -3.30 -8.32 -10.05
C LYS A 260 -4.09 -8.84 -8.87
N VAL A 261 -4.92 -7.97 -8.29
CA VAL A 261 -5.78 -8.33 -7.16
C VAL A 261 -7.21 -8.37 -7.61
N ILE A 262 -7.82 -9.55 -7.54
CA ILE A 262 -9.21 -9.78 -7.93
C ILE A 262 -9.98 -10.22 -6.69
N MET A 263 -11.13 -9.59 -6.43
CA MET A 263 -12.03 -9.95 -5.35
C MET A 263 -13.35 -10.47 -5.88
N ARG A 264 -13.76 -11.67 -5.38
CA ARG A 264 -15.04 -12.30 -5.74
C ARG A 264 -15.21 -12.57 -7.24
N GLY A 265 -14.10 -12.88 -7.93
CA GLY A 265 -14.07 -13.24 -9.35
C GLY A 265 -14.11 -12.06 -10.32
N MET A 266 -13.95 -12.35 -11.59
CA MET A 266 -14.01 -11.37 -12.67
C MET A 266 -15.45 -10.92 -12.91
N LYS A 267 -15.66 -9.61 -13.08
CA LYS A 267 -17.00 -9.01 -13.22
C LYS A 267 -17.24 -8.43 -14.61
N SER A 268 -16.21 -7.89 -15.25
CA SER A 268 -16.31 -7.28 -16.59
C SER A 268 -15.46 -8.03 -17.59
N ILE A 269 -15.94 -8.09 -18.84
CA ILE A 269 -15.27 -8.73 -19.97
C ILE A 269 -14.11 -7.86 -20.47
N MET A 270 -14.35 -6.57 -20.66
CA MET A 270 -13.38 -5.65 -21.25
C MET A 270 -12.69 -4.75 -20.22
N GLN A 271 -13.36 -4.47 -19.09
CA GLN A 271 -12.81 -3.58 -18.08
C GLN A 271 -11.96 -4.32 -17.05
N THR A 272 -11.09 -3.57 -16.38
CA THR A 272 -10.28 -4.12 -15.29
C THR A 272 -11.17 -4.65 -14.17
N SER A 273 -10.83 -5.84 -13.65
CA SER A 273 -11.42 -6.40 -12.43
C SER A 273 -10.52 -6.18 -11.21
N ASN A 274 -9.52 -5.28 -11.30
CA ASN A 274 -8.64 -4.96 -10.19
C ASN A 274 -9.37 -4.22 -9.08
N VAL A 275 -8.90 -4.43 -7.84
CA VAL A 275 -9.38 -3.72 -6.66
C VAL A 275 -8.94 -2.26 -6.69
N LEU A 276 -9.76 -1.38 -6.09
CA LEU A 276 -9.38 0.01 -5.83
C LEU A 276 -8.46 0.09 -4.61
N TYR A 277 -7.34 0.79 -4.73
CA TYR A 277 -6.52 1.19 -3.58
C TYR A 277 -6.92 2.58 -3.10
N VAL A 278 -7.07 2.70 -1.78
CA VAL A 278 -7.45 3.96 -1.12
C VAL A 278 -6.45 4.23 0.00
N ILE A 279 -5.81 5.38 -0.02
CA ILE A 279 -4.82 5.76 0.99
C ILE A 279 -5.37 6.94 1.81
N ASP A 280 -5.52 6.76 3.12
CA ASP A 280 -6.09 7.73 4.06
C ASP A 280 -7.46 8.29 3.62
N GLY A 281 -8.28 7.42 3.03
CA GLY A 281 -9.63 7.73 2.57
C GLY A 281 -9.69 8.38 1.18
N ILE A 282 -8.57 8.55 0.48
CA ILE A 282 -8.48 9.14 -0.86
C ILE A 282 -8.19 8.04 -1.89
N PRO A 283 -9.03 7.88 -2.94
CA PRO A 283 -8.79 6.93 -4.01
C PRO A 283 -7.49 7.22 -4.74
N MET A 284 -6.73 6.16 -5.03
CA MET A 284 -5.48 6.26 -5.77
C MET A 284 -5.65 5.67 -7.16
N HIS A 285 -5.23 6.40 -8.18
CA HIS A 285 -5.12 5.84 -9.53
C HIS A 285 -3.89 4.91 -9.60
N ASN A 286 -4.12 3.65 -9.91
CA ASN A 286 -3.05 2.64 -10.00
C ASN A 286 -2.65 2.46 -11.47
N PHE A 287 -1.70 3.26 -11.92
CA PHE A 287 -1.19 3.17 -13.28
C PHE A 287 -0.43 1.86 -13.48
N THR A 288 -0.82 1.12 -14.52
CA THR A 288 -0.11 -0.04 -15.04
C THR A 288 0.05 0.16 -16.54
N SER A 289 1.20 -0.15 -17.11
CA SER A 289 1.35 -0.12 -18.55
C SER A 289 0.99 -1.49 -19.14
N ASP A 290 0.08 -1.49 -20.07
CA ASP A 290 -0.33 -2.70 -20.79
C ASP A 290 0.42 -2.80 -22.12
N GLY A 291 0.79 -4.02 -22.50
CA GLY A 291 1.40 -4.34 -23.79
C GLY A 291 0.87 -5.68 -24.29
N SER A 292 1.10 -6.00 -25.56
CA SER A 292 0.71 -7.29 -26.13
C SER A 292 1.40 -8.43 -25.39
N MET A 293 0.61 -9.34 -24.80
CA MET A 293 1.15 -10.50 -24.10
C MET A 293 1.84 -11.50 -25.04
N GLU A 294 1.43 -11.58 -26.31
CA GLU A 294 1.98 -12.53 -27.27
C GLU A 294 3.36 -12.11 -27.77
N PHE A 295 3.52 -10.83 -28.10
CA PHE A 295 4.73 -10.34 -28.74
C PHE A 295 5.74 -9.74 -27.75
N GLY A 296 5.30 -9.35 -26.60
CA GLY A 296 6.12 -8.79 -25.54
C GLY A 296 5.53 -7.50 -24.96
N SER A 297 5.34 -7.50 -23.66
CA SER A 297 5.06 -6.28 -22.94
C SER A 297 6.28 -5.88 -22.13
N ARG A 298 6.44 -4.59 -21.89
CA ARG A 298 7.42 -4.12 -20.89
C ARG A 298 7.03 -4.73 -19.56
N GLY A 299 7.98 -5.34 -18.86
CA GLY A 299 7.76 -5.66 -17.45
C GLY A 299 7.55 -4.35 -16.70
N THR A 300 6.47 -4.25 -15.91
CA THR A 300 6.09 -3.01 -15.25
C THR A 300 5.91 -3.18 -13.77
N THR A 301 6.07 -2.07 -13.07
CA THR A 301 5.65 -1.88 -11.68
C THR A 301 4.29 -1.20 -11.67
N GLU A 302 3.66 -1.12 -10.51
CA GLU A 302 2.40 -0.42 -10.30
C GLU A 302 2.56 0.69 -9.26
N SER A 303 1.66 1.68 -9.30
CA SER A 303 1.76 2.85 -8.42
C SER A 303 1.62 2.53 -6.94
N ILE A 304 0.85 1.48 -6.56
CA ILE A 304 0.73 1.06 -5.16
C ILE A 304 2.00 0.41 -4.62
N ALA A 305 2.79 -0.23 -5.49
CA ALA A 305 4.07 -0.82 -5.10
C ALA A 305 5.11 0.20 -4.63
N ASP A 306 4.90 1.49 -4.93
CA ASP A 306 5.78 2.57 -4.48
C ASP A 306 5.69 2.84 -2.97
N MET A 307 4.65 2.34 -2.29
CA MET A 307 4.46 2.60 -0.86
C MET A 307 5.45 1.82 0.01
N ASN A 308 5.97 2.48 1.05
CA ASN A 308 6.76 1.82 2.07
C ASN A 308 5.84 1.06 3.03
N PRO A 309 5.97 -0.28 3.19
CA PRO A 309 5.13 -1.04 4.11
C PRO A 309 5.25 -0.60 5.58
N ASP A 310 6.39 -0.02 5.99
CA ASP A 310 6.56 0.49 7.34
C ASP A 310 5.74 1.75 7.65
N ASP A 311 5.24 2.46 6.63
CA ASP A 311 4.35 3.60 6.79
C ASP A 311 2.89 3.16 6.97
N ILE A 312 2.57 1.87 6.82
CA ILE A 312 1.22 1.34 6.94
C ILE A 312 0.89 1.08 8.42
N GLU A 313 -0.23 1.61 8.89
CA GLU A 313 -0.80 1.33 10.21
C GLU A 313 -1.75 0.14 10.16
N SER A 314 -2.64 0.13 9.16
CA SER A 314 -3.60 -0.97 8.94
C SER A 314 -4.09 -1.00 7.49
N ILE A 315 -4.59 -2.16 7.06
CA ILE A 315 -5.26 -2.33 5.78
C ILE A 315 -6.63 -2.92 6.07
N SER A 316 -7.69 -2.22 5.65
CA SER A 316 -9.07 -2.73 5.71
C SER A 316 -9.51 -3.13 4.30
N VAL A 317 -9.84 -4.40 4.12
CA VAL A 317 -10.24 -4.94 2.82
C VAL A 317 -11.75 -5.07 2.77
N MET A 318 -12.35 -4.38 1.82
CA MET A 318 -13.78 -4.33 1.58
C MET A 318 -14.11 -5.10 0.30
N THR A 319 -14.56 -6.32 0.43
CA THR A 319 -14.80 -7.21 -0.71
C THR A 319 -16.15 -7.00 -1.39
N GLY A 320 -17.10 -6.36 -0.71
CA GLY A 320 -18.47 -6.17 -1.18
C GLY A 320 -18.74 -4.85 -1.89
N ALA A 321 -19.66 -4.85 -2.84
CA ALA A 321 -20.11 -3.64 -3.56
C ALA A 321 -20.78 -2.60 -2.64
N ALA A 322 -21.39 -3.03 -1.53
CA ALA A 322 -22.04 -2.14 -0.56
C ALA A 322 -21.03 -1.17 0.06
N ALA A 323 -19.83 -1.67 0.41
CA ALA A 323 -18.75 -0.85 0.91
C ALA A 323 -18.17 0.08 -0.16
N ALA A 324 -18.16 -0.39 -1.40
CA ALA A 324 -17.64 0.35 -2.54
C ALA A 324 -18.58 1.46 -3.03
N ALA A 325 -19.87 1.43 -2.68
CA ALA A 325 -20.84 2.44 -3.13
C ALA A 325 -20.45 3.89 -2.76
N LEU A 326 -19.60 4.08 -1.75
CA LEU A 326 -19.10 5.41 -1.38
C LEU A 326 -17.90 5.89 -2.20
N TYR A 327 -17.17 4.97 -2.85
CA TYR A 327 -16.03 5.33 -3.72
C TYR A 327 -16.40 5.35 -5.22
N GLY A 328 -17.64 5.04 -5.57
CA GLY A 328 -18.14 5.05 -6.93
C GLY A 328 -17.65 3.88 -7.78
N SER A 329 -17.57 4.12 -9.09
CA SER A 329 -17.24 3.11 -10.11
C SER A 329 -15.91 2.41 -9.87
N ASP A 330 -14.89 3.13 -9.46
CA ASP A 330 -13.53 2.59 -9.26
C ASP A 330 -13.51 1.44 -8.25
N ALA A 331 -14.47 1.43 -7.30
CA ALA A 331 -14.56 0.41 -6.27
C ALA A 331 -15.60 -0.70 -6.55
N ALA A 332 -16.13 -0.79 -7.78
CA ALA A 332 -17.06 -1.84 -8.16
C ALA A 332 -16.48 -3.27 -7.94
N ASN A 333 -15.16 -3.40 -7.99
CA ASN A 333 -14.44 -4.66 -7.79
C ASN A 333 -13.96 -4.88 -6.35
N GLY A 334 -14.36 -4.01 -5.41
CA GLY A 334 -13.90 -3.98 -4.03
C GLY A 334 -12.84 -2.90 -3.81
N ALA A 335 -12.47 -2.67 -2.55
CA ALA A 335 -11.48 -1.65 -2.17
C ALA A 335 -10.53 -2.15 -1.08
N MET A 336 -9.26 -1.78 -1.17
CA MET A 336 -8.26 -1.90 -0.10
C MET A 336 -8.00 -0.52 0.48
N LEU A 337 -8.42 -0.32 1.72
CA LEU A 337 -8.25 0.94 2.44
C LEU A 337 -6.97 0.85 3.27
N ILE A 338 -5.98 1.64 2.92
CA ILE A 338 -4.68 1.68 3.56
C ILE A 338 -4.64 2.92 4.45
N THR A 339 -4.46 2.71 5.74
CA THR A 339 -4.25 3.79 6.70
C THR A 339 -2.77 3.94 6.96
N THR A 340 -2.25 5.15 6.81
CA THR A 340 -0.83 5.43 7.07
C THR A 340 -0.61 5.88 8.51
N LYS A 341 0.59 5.60 9.02
CA LYS A 341 1.02 6.00 10.36
C LYS A 341 1.03 7.50 10.51
N LYS A 342 0.65 7.94 11.71
CA LYS A 342 0.71 9.33 12.18
C LYS A 342 1.74 9.48 13.27
N GLY A 343 2.13 10.71 13.56
CA GLY A 343 2.86 11.02 14.78
C GLY A 343 2.07 10.61 16.03
N LYS A 344 2.76 10.26 17.09
CA LYS A 344 2.16 9.94 18.39
C LYS A 344 2.63 10.96 19.43
N ALA A 345 1.72 11.39 20.31
CA ALA A 345 2.09 12.20 21.46
C ALA A 345 2.99 11.41 22.41
N GLY A 346 3.98 12.06 22.99
CA GLY A 346 4.92 11.47 23.95
C GLY A 346 6.37 11.56 23.46
N ALA A 347 7.24 10.79 24.09
CA ALA A 347 8.67 10.76 23.77
C ALA A 347 8.89 10.28 22.32
N THR A 348 9.88 10.87 21.66
CA THR A 348 10.25 10.50 20.29
C THR A 348 10.67 9.04 20.24
N GLN A 349 10.01 8.28 19.38
CA GLN A 349 10.31 6.88 19.09
C GLN A 349 11.04 6.78 17.76
N ILE A 350 12.14 6.06 17.71
CA ILE A 350 12.90 5.76 16.51
C ILE A 350 12.84 4.24 16.32
N GLN A 351 12.38 3.83 15.14
CA GLN A 351 12.36 2.43 14.73
C GLN A 351 13.26 2.24 13.52
N VAL A 352 14.20 1.31 13.61
CA VAL A 352 15.06 0.88 12.50
C VAL A 352 14.68 -0.54 12.13
N SER A 353 14.49 -0.78 10.86
CA SER A 353 14.15 -2.10 10.32
C SER A 353 15.06 -2.45 9.15
N SER A 354 15.58 -3.68 9.15
CA SER A 354 16.35 -4.24 8.05
C SER A 354 15.80 -5.63 7.73
N ASN A 355 15.57 -5.88 6.44
CA ASN A 355 15.11 -7.17 5.94
C ASN A 355 15.95 -7.57 4.73
N THR A 356 16.41 -8.81 4.72
CA THR A 356 17.13 -9.41 3.59
C THR A 356 16.39 -10.66 3.14
N GLU A 357 16.04 -10.69 1.86
CA GLU A 357 15.38 -11.82 1.21
C GLU A 357 16.31 -12.41 0.15
N PHE A 358 16.46 -13.73 0.13
CA PHE A 358 17.13 -14.47 -0.93
C PHE A 358 16.10 -15.25 -1.73
N MET A 359 16.25 -15.22 -3.05
CA MET A 359 15.32 -15.85 -3.98
C MET A 359 16.04 -16.86 -4.85
N ASN A 360 15.47 -18.06 -4.95
CA ASN A 360 15.88 -19.09 -5.88
C ASN A 360 14.65 -19.62 -6.64
N PRO A 361 14.80 -20.17 -7.83
CA PRO A 361 13.70 -20.81 -8.53
C PRO A 361 13.09 -21.92 -7.70
N LEU A 362 11.79 -21.88 -7.45
CA LEU A 362 11.10 -22.94 -6.71
C LEU A 362 10.83 -24.15 -7.60
N ARG A 363 10.40 -23.89 -8.83
CA ARG A 363 10.09 -24.94 -9.80
C ARG A 363 10.27 -24.39 -11.23
N LEU A 364 10.88 -25.19 -12.06
CA LEU A 364 11.04 -24.95 -13.49
C LEU A 364 10.31 -26.04 -14.27
N PRO A 365 9.95 -25.81 -15.54
CA PRO A 365 9.38 -26.86 -16.37
C PRO A 365 10.32 -28.06 -16.50
N ASP A 366 9.75 -29.25 -16.43
CA ASP A 366 10.49 -30.48 -16.71
C ASP A 366 10.66 -30.64 -18.23
N PHE A 367 11.89 -30.62 -18.69
CA PHE A 367 12.22 -30.78 -20.08
C PHE A 367 12.68 -32.20 -20.36
N GLN A 368 12.41 -32.68 -21.58
CA GLN A 368 12.96 -33.94 -22.03
C GLN A 368 14.47 -33.90 -22.13
N THR A 369 15.18 -34.97 -21.80
CA THR A 369 16.64 -35.10 -21.82
C THR A 369 17.12 -36.29 -22.67
N ARG A 370 16.24 -36.91 -23.48
CA ARG A 370 16.53 -38.12 -24.25
C ARG A 370 17.00 -37.80 -25.66
N TYR A 371 16.59 -36.65 -26.24
CA TYR A 371 16.89 -36.28 -27.61
C TYR A 371 17.63 -34.94 -27.63
N GLY A 372 18.62 -34.85 -28.52
CA GLY A 372 19.43 -33.65 -28.73
C GLY A 372 18.82 -32.70 -29.78
N THR A 373 19.68 -31.77 -30.23
CA THR A 373 19.34 -30.74 -31.22
C THR A 373 18.90 -31.36 -32.56
N GLY A 374 17.74 -30.92 -33.08
CA GLY A 374 17.21 -31.40 -34.34
C GLY A 374 15.73 -31.66 -34.36
N ARG A 375 15.26 -32.27 -35.47
CA ARG A 375 13.83 -32.63 -35.70
C ARG A 375 13.70 -34.05 -36.19
N LYS A 376 12.55 -34.70 -35.95
CA LYS A 376 12.15 -36.00 -36.48
C LYS A 376 13.24 -37.07 -36.35
N GLY A 377 13.91 -37.13 -35.19
CA GLY A 377 14.97 -38.11 -34.92
C GLY A 377 16.31 -37.85 -35.62
N LYS A 378 16.45 -36.75 -36.39
CA LYS A 378 17.70 -36.42 -37.10
C LYS A 378 18.39 -35.24 -36.40
N ALA A 379 19.66 -35.38 -36.14
CA ALA A 379 20.51 -34.29 -35.68
C ALA A 379 20.55 -33.20 -36.75
N SER A 380 20.38 -31.95 -36.36
CA SER A 380 20.64 -30.78 -37.20
C SER A 380 21.29 -29.73 -36.36
N GLY A 381 22.32 -29.06 -36.90
CA GLY A 381 22.93 -27.92 -36.21
C GLY A 381 21.89 -26.78 -36.12
N SER A 382 22.07 -25.94 -35.09
CA SER A 382 21.47 -24.61 -35.04
C SER A 382 19.93 -24.56 -35.20
N THR A 383 19.21 -25.13 -34.23
CA THR A 383 17.73 -25.08 -34.19
C THR A 383 17.20 -24.93 -32.78
N ILE A 384 15.98 -24.38 -32.63
CA ILE A 384 15.25 -24.32 -31.35
C ILE A 384 14.62 -25.68 -30.96
N HIS A 385 14.77 -26.71 -31.76
CA HIS A 385 14.11 -27.99 -31.56
C HIS A 385 15.05 -29.00 -30.89
N SER A 386 14.58 -29.70 -29.91
CA SER A 386 15.24 -30.75 -29.16
C SER A 386 14.63 -32.13 -29.46
N TRP A 387 14.36 -32.40 -30.71
CA TRP A 387 13.79 -33.70 -31.21
C TRP A 387 14.65 -34.31 -32.29
N GLY A 388 15.98 -34.18 -32.15
CA GLY A 388 17.00 -34.74 -33.01
C GLY A 388 17.29 -36.19 -32.68
N ALA A 389 18.55 -36.62 -32.93
CA ALA A 389 18.99 -37.97 -32.58
C ALA A 389 18.96 -38.21 -31.09
N PRO A 390 18.78 -39.46 -30.63
CA PRO A 390 18.93 -39.82 -29.22
C PRO A 390 20.28 -39.42 -28.69
N LEU A 391 20.35 -38.83 -27.50
CA LEU A 391 21.60 -38.48 -26.81
C LEU A 391 22.22 -39.76 -26.27
N ASN A 392 23.47 -40.02 -26.63
CA ASN A 392 24.25 -41.04 -25.96
C ASN A 392 24.85 -40.48 -24.67
N GLN A 393 25.20 -41.37 -23.72
CA GLN A 393 25.65 -40.92 -22.39
C GLN A 393 27.02 -40.21 -22.44
N ALA A 394 27.84 -40.46 -23.42
CA ALA A 394 29.19 -39.89 -23.51
C ALA A 394 29.23 -38.45 -24.06
N ALA A 395 28.19 -38.01 -24.76
CA ALA A 395 28.12 -36.69 -25.40
C ALA A 395 27.12 -35.72 -24.71
N ARG A 396 26.86 -35.90 -23.43
CA ARG A 396 25.86 -35.12 -22.73
C ARG A 396 26.47 -33.89 -22.02
N TYR A 397 26.13 -32.75 -22.50
CA TYR A 397 26.06 -31.56 -21.67
C TYR A 397 24.71 -31.56 -20.98
N ASN A 398 24.68 -31.67 -19.66
CA ASN A 398 23.45 -31.59 -18.89
C ASN A 398 23.04 -30.12 -18.68
N TYR A 399 22.45 -29.50 -19.67
CA TYR A 399 21.88 -28.18 -19.53
C TYR A 399 20.54 -28.20 -18.81
N SER A 400 20.41 -27.39 -17.76
CA SER A 400 19.15 -27.00 -17.12
C SER A 400 18.93 -25.50 -17.26
N PRO A 401 17.68 -24.99 -17.42
CA PRO A 401 17.39 -23.56 -17.40
C PRO A 401 17.86 -22.84 -16.13
N GLU A 402 18.09 -23.56 -15.04
CA GLU A 402 18.70 -23.04 -13.82
C GLU A 402 20.10 -22.47 -14.04
N ASP A 403 20.86 -23.02 -15.00
CA ASP A 403 22.23 -22.58 -15.32
C ASP A 403 22.27 -21.14 -15.85
N PHE A 404 21.15 -20.62 -16.35
CA PHE A 404 20.99 -19.22 -16.74
C PHE A 404 20.62 -18.31 -15.54
N LEU A 405 19.92 -18.85 -14.56
CA LEU A 405 19.41 -18.08 -13.43
C LEU A 405 20.49 -17.86 -12.37
N GLN A 406 20.30 -16.88 -11.54
CA GLN A 406 21.16 -16.56 -10.40
C GLN A 406 20.33 -16.48 -9.12
N THR A 407 20.96 -16.62 -7.95
CA THR A 407 20.30 -16.27 -6.69
C THR A 407 20.02 -14.78 -6.67
N GLY A 408 18.74 -14.44 -6.57
CA GLY A 408 18.29 -13.06 -6.38
C GLY A 408 18.38 -12.66 -4.91
N HIS A 409 18.46 -11.36 -4.63
CA HIS A 409 18.35 -10.83 -3.28
C HIS A 409 17.67 -9.48 -3.26
N ILE A 410 16.94 -9.22 -2.17
CA ILE A 410 16.31 -7.94 -1.88
C ILE A 410 16.76 -7.49 -0.50
N LEU A 411 17.32 -6.30 -0.42
CA LEU A 411 17.67 -5.64 0.83
C LEU A 411 16.75 -4.45 1.04
N THR A 412 15.95 -4.50 2.11
CA THR A 412 15.04 -3.43 2.50
C THR A 412 15.45 -2.87 3.86
N ASN A 413 15.84 -1.62 3.90
CA ASN A 413 16.17 -0.89 5.11
C ASN A 413 15.22 0.28 5.28
N SER A 414 14.75 0.52 6.51
CA SER A 414 13.91 1.67 6.81
C SER A 414 14.20 2.24 8.19
N VAL A 415 13.98 3.54 8.31
CA VAL A 415 14.03 4.27 9.58
C VAL A 415 12.73 5.08 9.68
N THR A 416 12.04 4.96 10.80
CA THR A 416 10.86 5.77 11.11
C THR A 416 11.08 6.52 12.41
N LEU A 417 10.58 7.74 12.47
CA LEU A 417 10.61 8.61 13.64
C LEU A 417 9.18 9.11 13.90
N SER A 418 8.71 8.94 15.12
CA SER A 418 7.38 9.39 15.55
C SER A 418 7.50 10.05 16.91
N GLY A 419 6.91 11.22 17.09
CA GLY A 419 6.93 11.94 18.38
C GLY A 419 6.09 13.20 18.33
N GLY A 420 6.02 13.90 19.46
CA GLY A 420 5.36 15.18 19.56
C GLY A 420 4.56 15.36 20.83
N THR A 421 3.73 16.38 20.85
CA THR A 421 2.80 16.70 21.95
C THR A 421 1.36 16.33 21.55
N GLU A 422 0.41 16.44 22.45
CA GLU A 422 -1.02 16.28 22.14
C GLU A 422 -1.49 17.29 21.08
N LYS A 423 -0.87 18.48 21.03
CA LYS A 423 -1.21 19.55 20.08
C LYS A 423 -0.48 19.47 18.74
N ASN A 424 0.69 18.84 18.68
CA ASN A 424 1.48 18.74 17.45
C ASN A 424 2.24 17.42 17.42
N GLN A 425 2.01 16.62 16.39
CA GLN A 425 2.57 15.30 16.22
C GLN A 425 3.26 15.22 14.86
N ILE A 426 4.46 14.64 14.87
CA ILE A 426 5.31 14.51 13.67
C ILE A 426 5.61 13.03 13.43
N TYR A 427 5.50 12.63 12.18
CA TYR A 427 5.97 11.36 11.67
C TYR A 427 6.93 11.62 10.51
N PHE A 428 8.05 10.92 10.52
CA PHE A 428 9.02 10.92 9.42
C PHE A 428 9.45 9.49 9.14
N SER A 429 9.56 9.13 7.88
CA SER A 429 10.14 7.85 7.47
C SER A 429 11.06 7.99 6.25
N THR A 430 12.04 7.10 6.19
CA THR A 430 12.84 6.88 4.99
C THR A 430 13.05 5.38 4.81
N ALA A 431 12.96 4.92 3.56
CA ALA A 431 13.18 3.52 3.22
C ALA A 431 13.99 3.39 1.93
N ALA A 432 14.81 2.34 1.88
CA ALA A 432 15.61 1.98 0.73
C ALA A 432 15.41 0.50 0.41
N VAL A 433 14.97 0.19 -0.81
CA VAL A 433 14.88 -1.16 -1.37
C VAL A 433 15.92 -1.28 -2.47
N ASN A 434 16.85 -2.21 -2.35
CA ASN A 434 17.87 -2.51 -3.34
C ASN A 434 17.82 -3.99 -3.69
N SER A 435 17.70 -4.32 -4.98
CA SER A 435 17.56 -5.71 -5.37
C SER A 435 18.32 -6.11 -6.63
N LYS A 436 18.65 -7.39 -6.68
CA LYS A 436 18.95 -8.13 -7.91
C LYS A 436 17.94 -9.25 -8.05
N GLY A 437 17.39 -9.42 -9.26
CA GLY A 437 16.46 -10.51 -9.54
C GLY A 437 17.15 -11.82 -9.91
N LEU A 438 16.33 -12.83 -10.19
CA LEU A 438 16.78 -14.17 -10.63
C LEU A 438 17.44 -14.16 -12.02
N VAL A 439 16.99 -13.26 -12.90
CA VAL A 439 17.56 -13.13 -14.25
C VAL A 439 18.79 -12.22 -14.18
N PRO A 440 19.90 -12.59 -14.85
CA PRO A 440 21.10 -11.75 -14.90
C PRO A 440 20.77 -10.30 -15.32
N ASN A 441 21.42 -9.33 -14.65
CA ASN A 441 21.25 -7.89 -14.87
C ASN A 441 19.85 -7.31 -14.63
N ASN A 442 18.94 -8.08 -14.04
CA ASN A 442 17.66 -7.55 -13.54
C ASN A 442 17.89 -6.85 -12.19
N LYS A 443 17.41 -5.61 -12.05
CA LYS A 443 17.56 -4.79 -10.83
C LYS A 443 16.31 -3.97 -10.57
N TYR A 444 16.02 -3.76 -9.30
CA TYR A 444 14.99 -2.86 -8.83
C TYR A 444 15.48 -2.10 -7.60
N ASN A 445 15.40 -0.78 -7.62
CA ASN A 445 15.77 0.07 -6.50
C ASN A 445 14.66 1.10 -6.27
N ARG A 446 14.33 1.31 -4.99
CA ARG A 446 13.32 2.30 -4.58
C ARG A 446 13.78 3.00 -3.32
N TYR A 447 13.61 4.30 -3.28
CA TYR A 447 13.91 5.18 -2.14
C TYR A 447 12.69 6.00 -1.82
N ASN A 448 12.22 5.92 -0.59
CA ASN A 448 11.05 6.62 -0.08
C ASN A 448 11.46 7.63 0.98
N PHE A 449 10.83 8.80 0.97
CA PHE A 449 10.92 9.83 1.99
C PHE A 449 9.51 10.29 2.29
N THR A 450 9.05 10.16 3.53
CA THR A 450 7.70 10.54 3.95
C THR A 450 7.78 11.43 5.17
N PHE A 451 7.01 12.52 5.17
CA PHE A 451 6.81 13.42 6.29
C PHE A 451 5.32 13.63 6.51
N ARG A 452 4.88 13.62 7.76
CA ARG A 452 3.50 13.94 8.15
C ARG A 452 3.50 14.74 9.43
N ASN A 453 2.67 15.79 9.47
CA ASN A 453 2.41 16.59 10.65
C ASN A 453 0.90 16.65 10.90
N THR A 454 0.50 16.40 12.15
CA THR A 454 -0.88 16.59 12.60
C THR A 454 -0.86 17.63 13.71
N SER A 455 -1.61 18.71 13.55
CA SER A 455 -1.68 19.83 14.50
C SER A 455 -3.11 20.08 14.95
N ASN A 456 -3.31 20.13 16.28
CA ASN A 456 -4.57 20.49 16.92
C ASN A 456 -4.50 21.96 17.36
N LEU A 457 -5.32 22.80 16.77
CA LEU A 457 -5.34 24.25 16.95
C LEU A 457 -6.70 24.69 17.51
N LEU A 458 -6.81 25.94 17.95
CA LEU A 458 -8.05 26.54 18.44
C LEU A 458 -8.73 25.71 19.54
N ASN A 459 -7.96 25.27 20.55
CA ASN A 459 -8.45 24.38 21.62
C ASN A 459 -9.12 23.12 21.07
N ASP A 460 -8.40 22.41 20.18
CA ASP A 460 -8.80 21.14 19.53
C ASP A 460 -10.03 21.25 18.60
N ARG A 461 -10.45 22.48 18.25
CA ARG A 461 -11.53 22.68 17.28
C ARG A 461 -11.05 22.57 15.83
N LEU A 462 -9.80 22.88 15.56
CA LEU A 462 -9.22 22.84 14.22
C LEU A 462 -8.08 21.82 14.18
N ILE A 463 -8.24 20.80 13.34
CA ILE A 463 -7.22 19.78 13.12
C ILE A 463 -6.67 19.97 11.71
N LEU A 464 -5.35 20.16 11.60
CA LEU A 464 -4.61 20.17 10.34
C LEU A 464 -3.79 18.89 10.24
N ASP A 465 -3.89 18.20 9.10
CA ASP A 465 -3.12 16.97 8.81
C ASP A 465 -2.47 17.13 7.44
N VAL A 466 -1.15 17.31 7.41
CA VAL A 466 -0.39 17.56 6.19
C VAL A 466 0.66 16.47 6.04
N SER A 467 0.71 15.87 4.87
CA SER A 467 1.74 14.87 4.54
C SER A 467 2.35 15.11 3.18
N GLY A 468 3.62 14.77 3.04
CA GLY A 468 4.35 14.79 1.79
C GLY A 468 5.21 13.54 1.66
N SER A 469 5.17 12.91 0.50
CA SER A 469 6.03 11.77 0.18
C SER A 469 6.76 12.02 -1.14
N TYR A 470 8.05 11.69 -1.17
CA TYR A 470 8.87 11.72 -2.36
C TYR A 470 9.49 10.35 -2.60
N ILE A 471 9.33 9.82 -3.80
CA ILE A 471 9.70 8.45 -4.13
C ILE A 471 10.55 8.47 -5.40
N ILE A 472 11.69 7.79 -5.34
CA ILE A 472 12.57 7.58 -6.49
C ILE A 472 12.61 6.08 -6.73
N GLN A 473 12.17 5.64 -7.90
CA GLN A 473 12.24 4.26 -8.34
C GLN A 473 13.14 4.15 -9.58
N LYS A 474 13.96 3.12 -9.63
CA LYS A 474 14.75 2.76 -10.80
C LYS A 474 14.71 1.26 -10.97
N ASP A 475 14.29 0.84 -12.13
CA ASP A 475 14.36 -0.57 -12.51
C ASP A 475 15.19 -0.75 -13.78
N ARG A 476 15.73 -1.94 -13.93
CA ARG A 476 16.51 -2.34 -15.10
C ARG A 476 16.13 -3.76 -15.46
N ASN A 477 15.83 -3.96 -16.74
CA ASN A 477 15.52 -5.27 -17.30
C ASN A 477 14.43 -6.02 -16.53
N MET A 478 13.32 -5.32 -16.19
CA MET A 478 12.11 -6.01 -15.81
C MET A 478 11.78 -7.03 -16.88
N ILE A 479 11.44 -8.25 -16.47
CA ILE A 479 11.28 -9.37 -17.41
C ILE A 479 10.10 -9.10 -18.31
N ASN A 480 10.33 -9.13 -19.64
CA ASN A 480 9.26 -9.05 -20.63
C ASN A 480 8.32 -10.23 -20.49
N GLN A 481 7.04 -9.97 -20.64
CA GLN A 481 6.07 -11.00 -20.97
C GLN A 481 6.07 -11.22 -22.49
N GLY A 482 5.74 -12.42 -22.94
CA GLY A 482 5.77 -12.75 -24.36
C GLY A 482 7.10 -13.33 -24.83
N VAL A 483 7.22 -13.48 -26.15
CA VAL A 483 8.30 -14.28 -26.75
C VAL A 483 9.50 -13.46 -27.21
N TYR A 484 9.36 -12.15 -27.44
CA TYR A 484 10.42 -11.32 -27.97
C TYR A 484 11.21 -10.60 -26.86
N SER A 485 12.51 -10.51 -27.03
CA SER A 485 13.42 -9.90 -26.05
C SER A 485 13.25 -10.43 -24.61
N ASN A 486 12.76 -11.65 -24.48
CA ASN A 486 12.61 -12.35 -23.21
C ASN A 486 13.75 -13.39 -23.06
N PRO A 487 14.72 -13.18 -22.16
CA PRO A 487 15.86 -14.07 -22.04
C PRO A 487 15.49 -15.47 -21.54
N LEU A 488 14.37 -15.62 -20.83
CA LEU A 488 13.87 -16.92 -20.38
C LEU A 488 13.41 -17.78 -21.55
N VAL A 489 12.82 -17.20 -22.59
CA VAL A 489 12.39 -17.94 -23.80
C VAL A 489 13.60 -18.58 -24.48
N SER A 490 14.67 -17.81 -24.67
CA SER A 490 15.91 -18.32 -25.26
C SER A 490 16.56 -19.39 -24.39
N ALA A 491 16.56 -19.22 -23.07
CA ALA A 491 17.07 -20.22 -22.13
C ALA A 491 16.24 -21.51 -22.16
N TYR A 492 14.92 -21.41 -22.23
CA TYR A 492 14.04 -22.59 -22.30
C TYR A 492 14.10 -23.32 -23.64
N LEU A 493 14.29 -22.58 -24.74
CA LEU A 493 14.42 -23.13 -26.09
C LEU A 493 15.83 -23.64 -26.41
N PHE A 494 16.84 -23.38 -25.56
CA PHE A 494 18.18 -23.90 -25.79
C PHE A 494 18.16 -25.44 -25.84
N PRO A 495 18.72 -26.06 -26.91
CA PRO A 495 18.61 -27.50 -27.13
C PRO A 495 19.29 -28.32 -26.02
N ARG A 496 18.68 -29.45 -25.68
CA ARG A 496 19.24 -30.39 -24.71
C ARG A 496 20.42 -31.13 -25.35
N GLY A 497 21.46 -31.33 -24.59
CA GLY A 497 22.69 -31.97 -25.05
C GLY A 497 23.73 -31.03 -25.61
N ASP A 498 23.43 -29.75 -25.83
CA ASP A 498 24.39 -28.72 -26.23
C ASP A 498 25.03 -28.04 -25.00
N ASP A 499 26.25 -27.52 -25.18
CA ASP A 499 27.00 -26.86 -24.11
C ASP A 499 26.52 -25.44 -23.87
N PHE A 500 25.75 -25.23 -22.79
CA PHE A 500 25.28 -23.91 -22.39
C PHE A 500 26.39 -23.00 -21.85
N SER A 501 27.51 -23.54 -21.45
CA SER A 501 28.65 -22.74 -20.96
C SER A 501 29.17 -21.76 -22.02
N LEU A 502 29.11 -22.16 -23.28
CA LEU A 502 29.48 -21.32 -24.43
C LEU A 502 28.57 -20.08 -24.59
N VAL A 503 27.34 -20.14 -24.08
CA VAL A 503 26.38 -19.04 -24.15
C VAL A 503 26.82 -17.86 -23.28
N LYS A 504 27.57 -18.08 -22.22
CA LYS A 504 28.12 -17.02 -21.36
C LYS A 504 29.07 -16.10 -22.09
N ALA A 505 29.78 -16.61 -23.14
CA ALA A 505 30.57 -15.79 -24.04
C ALA A 505 29.69 -15.11 -25.11
N PHE A 506 28.70 -14.35 -24.66
CA PHE A 506 27.62 -13.82 -25.46
C PHE A 506 28.01 -12.79 -26.52
N GLU A 507 29.26 -12.32 -26.50
CA GLU A 507 29.78 -11.35 -27.47
C GLU A 507 31.20 -11.67 -27.91
N ARG A 508 31.53 -11.31 -29.18
CA ARG A 508 32.85 -11.43 -29.76
C ARG A 508 33.22 -10.17 -30.52
N TRP A 509 34.48 -9.77 -30.44
CA TRP A 509 34.97 -8.62 -31.21
C TRP A 509 34.87 -8.89 -32.71
N ASN A 510 34.24 -7.98 -33.43
CA ASN A 510 34.18 -8.00 -34.89
C ASN A 510 35.12 -6.92 -35.42
N PRO A 511 36.30 -7.27 -35.95
CA PRO A 511 37.32 -6.29 -36.38
C PRO A 511 36.87 -5.49 -37.60
N ALA A 512 36.10 -6.05 -38.50
CA ALA A 512 35.59 -5.38 -39.69
C ALA A 512 34.59 -4.26 -39.33
N ARG A 513 33.78 -4.44 -38.28
CA ARG A 513 32.78 -3.45 -37.83
C ARG A 513 33.22 -2.64 -36.65
N LYS A 514 34.38 -2.96 -36.04
CA LYS A 514 34.92 -2.37 -34.82
C LYS A 514 33.91 -2.29 -33.66
N ILE A 515 33.14 -3.37 -33.49
CA ILE A 515 32.11 -3.51 -32.40
C ILE A 515 32.19 -4.93 -31.82
N TYR A 516 31.69 -5.09 -30.61
CA TYR A 516 31.33 -6.40 -30.08
C TYR A 516 30.01 -6.85 -30.72
N ALA A 517 30.03 -8.02 -31.35
CA ALA A 517 28.89 -8.64 -32.00
C ALA A 517 28.34 -9.78 -31.16
N GLN A 518 27.02 -9.97 -31.21
CA GLN A 518 26.38 -11.11 -30.54
C GLN A 518 27.01 -12.43 -30.99
N PHE A 519 27.35 -13.26 -30.05
CA PHE A 519 27.67 -14.67 -30.26
C PHE A 519 26.54 -15.53 -29.74
N TRP A 520 26.01 -16.35 -30.64
CA TRP A 520 24.97 -17.31 -30.30
C TRP A 520 25.29 -18.63 -30.99
N PRO A 521 25.62 -19.73 -30.24
CA PRO A 521 26.05 -20.97 -30.86
C PRO A 521 24.94 -21.65 -31.69
N GLN A 522 23.71 -21.31 -31.42
CA GLN A 522 22.55 -21.90 -32.11
C GLN A 522 22.12 -21.17 -33.40
N GLY A 523 22.79 -20.13 -33.80
CA GLY A 523 22.97 -19.54 -35.12
C GLY A 523 21.77 -19.18 -36.01
N GLU A 524 20.52 -19.48 -35.64
CA GLU A 524 19.33 -19.09 -36.43
C GLU A 524 19.00 -17.60 -36.24
N GLY A 525 19.77 -16.77 -36.93
CA GLY A 525 19.68 -15.30 -36.82
C GLY A 525 18.36 -14.66 -37.23
N GLY A 526 17.40 -15.44 -37.79
CA GLY A 526 16.10 -14.95 -38.20
C GLY A 526 14.96 -15.14 -37.19
N ASP A 527 15.12 -16.03 -36.20
CA ASP A 527 14.05 -16.26 -35.22
C ASP A 527 14.13 -15.21 -34.09
N LEU A 528 13.09 -14.40 -33.95
CA LEU A 528 12.97 -13.38 -32.90
C LEU A 528 13.07 -13.92 -31.47
N ARG A 529 12.77 -15.20 -31.26
CA ARG A 529 12.84 -15.91 -29.98
C ARG A 529 14.24 -16.37 -29.63
N MET A 530 15.15 -16.46 -30.64
CA MET A 530 16.47 -17.07 -30.49
C MET A 530 17.59 -16.02 -30.55
N GLN A 531 17.74 -15.33 -29.46
CA GLN A 531 18.93 -14.51 -29.17
C GLN A 531 19.63 -15.05 -27.94
N ASN A 532 20.95 -14.83 -27.84
CA ASN A 532 21.67 -15.21 -26.63
C ASN A 532 21.02 -14.54 -25.40
N PRO A 533 20.59 -15.31 -24.38
CA PRO A 533 19.90 -14.75 -23.21
C PRO A 533 20.78 -13.75 -22.43
N TYR A 534 22.09 -13.92 -22.40
CA TYR A 534 23.00 -12.93 -21.80
C TYR A 534 23.14 -11.68 -22.67
N TRP A 535 23.09 -11.81 -24.02
CA TRP A 535 23.05 -10.66 -24.92
C TRP A 535 21.78 -9.83 -24.64
N ILE A 536 20.63 -10.46 -24.53
CA ILE A 536 19.37 -9.77 -24.17
C ILE A 536 19.54 -9.04 -22.84
N ALA A 537 20.11 -9.71 -21.82
CA ALA A 537 20.28 -9.16 -20.49
C ALA A 537 21.28 -7.99 -20.41
N TYR A 538 22.35 -8.01 -21.21
CA TYR A 538 23.44 -7.04 -21.10
C TYR A 538 23.51 -6.04 -22.25
N ARG A 539 23.03 -6.40 -23.46
CA ARG A 539 23.12 -5.57 -24.66
C ARG A 539 21.76 -5.11 -25.20
N ASN A 540 20.67 -5.55 -24.59
CA ASN A 540 19.35 -4.98 -24.82
C ASN A 540 18.77 -4.40 -23.51
N PRO A 541 19.51 -3.48 -22.82
CA PRO A 541 19.06 -2.98 -21.54
C PRO A 541 17.84 -2.07 -21.71
N ARG A 542 16.86 -2.31 -20.84
CA ARG A 542 15.69 -1.48 -20.64
C ARG A 542 15.79 -0.90 -19.24
N GLU A 543 15.69 0.39 -19.14
CA GLU A 543 15.82 1.13 -17.88
C GLU A 543 14.63 2.07 -17.73
N ASN A 544 14.01 2.02 -16.56
CA ASN A 544 12.96 2.94 -16.19
C ASN A 544 13.37 3.70 -14.94
N SER A 545 13.13 5.01 -14.92
CA SER A 545 13.35 5.88 -13.77
C SER A 545 12.09 6.68 -13.50
N ARG A 546 11.46 6.45 -12.35
CA ARG A 546 10.27 7.17 -11.90
C ARG A 546 10.60 8.05 -10.71
N LYS A 547 10.05 9.26 -10.72
CA LYS A 547 10.07 10.20 -9.60
C LYS A 547 8.65 10.59 -9.31
N ARG A 548 8.18 10.30 -8.11
CA ARG A 548 6.80 10.56 -7.69
C ARG A 548 6.81 11.43 -6.45
N TYR A 549 5.95 12.40 -6.42
CA TYR A 549 5.66 13.17 -5.23
C TYR A 549 4.16 13.17 -4.95
N ILE A 550 3.83 12.92 -3.68
CA ILE A 550 2.46 12.91 -3.20
C ILE A 550 2.37 13.95 -2.10
N PHE A 551 1.49 14.90 -2.26
CA PHE A 551 1.17 15.88 -1.24
C PHE A 551 -0.29 15.72 -0.84
N THR A 552 -0.56 15.64 0.48
CA THR A 552 -1.92 15.56 1.01
C THR A 552 -2.08 16.59 2.12
N GLY A 553 -3.13 17.39 2.02
CA GLY A 553 -3.55 18.35 3.04
C GLY A 553 -4.98 18.03 3.49
N GLY A 554 -5.20 17.97 4.79
CA GLY A 554 -6.50 17.78 5.42
C GLY A 554 -6.77 18.83 6.47
N ILE A 555 -8.00 19.33 6.50
CA ILE A 555 -8.49 20.27 7.51
C ILE A 555 -9.81 19.72 8.08
N THR A 556 -9.94 19.69 9.40
CA THR A 556 -11.19 19.33 10.06
C THR A 556 -11.53 20.39 11.08
N TYR A 557 -12.71 20.98 10.96
CA TYR A 557 -13.23 21.96 11.90
C TYR A 557 -14.43 21.41 12.66
N LYS A 558 -14.29 21.29 14.00
CA LYS A 558 -15.35 20.88 14.91
C LYS A 558 -16.27 22.06 15.17
N ILE A 559 -17.48 22.00 14.64
CA ILE A 559 -18.52 23.02 14.87
C ILE A 559 -19.10 22.81 16.26
N THR A 560 -19.41 21.56 16.58
CA THR A 560 -19.84 21.08 17.90
C THR A 560 -19.16 19.75 18.22
N ASP A 561 -19.37 19.18 19.40
CA ASP A 561 -18.81 17.87 19.76
C ASP A 561 -19.37 16.70 18.91
N TRP A 562 -20.52 16.88 18.29
CA TRP A 562 -21.23 15.91 17.49
C TRP A 562 -21.26 16.25 15.98
N MET A 563 -20.69 17.39 15.57
CA MET A 563 -20.70 17.83 14.16
C MET A 563 -19.37 18.49 13.77
N ASN A 564 -18.81 18.06 12.66
CA ASN A 564 -17.62 18.67 12.08
C ASN A 564 -17.69 18.73 10.56
N VAL A 565 -16.91 19.65 9.98
CA VAL A 565 -16.66 19.73 8.54
C VAL A 565 -15.20 19.37 8.30
N ALA A 566 -14.99 18.45 7.35
CA ALA A 566 -13.66 18.05 6.92
C ALA A 566 -13.47 18.34 5.43
N GLY A 567 -12.29 18.85 5.07
CA GLY A 567 -11.87 19.02 3.69
C GLY A 567 -10.52 18.40 3.45
N ARG A 568 -10.31 17.77 2.28
CA ARG A 568 -9.03 17.16 1.91
C ARG A 568 -8.66 17.51 0.47
N ILE A 569 -7.36 17.65 0.25
CA ILE A 569 -6.78 17.78 -1.08
C ILE A 569 -5.58 16.86 -1.19
N ARG A 570 -5.42 16.25 -2.37
CA ARG A 570 -4.25 15.45 -2.71
C ARG A 570 -3.79 15.77 -4.11
N ILE A 571 -2.48 15.93 -4.25
CA ILE A 571 -1.78 16.02 -5.54
C ILE A 571 -0.80 14.86 -5.57
N ASP A 572 -0.91 14.03 -6.58
CA ASP A 572 -0.06 12.86 -6.83
C ASP A 572 0.48 12.98 -8.26
N ASN A 573 1.77 13.17 -8.40
CA ASN A 573 2.41 13.36 -9.69
C ASN A 573 3.60 12.42 -9.84
N THR A 574 3.65 11.74 -10.98
CA THR A 574 4.71 10.81 -11.35
C THR A 574 5.33 11.25 -12.67
N ASN A 575 6.64 11.45 -12.67
CA ASN A 575 7.43 11.67 -13.88
C ASN A 575 8.25 10.42 -14.16
N SER A 576 8.13 9.89 -15.37
CA SER A 576 8.82 8.68 -15.81
C SER A 576 9.76 8.96 -16.99
N LEU A 577 10.89 8.27 -17.01
CA LEU A 577 11.82 8.20 -18.12
C LEU A 577 12.15 6.73 -18.39
N TYR A 578 11.70 6.24 -19.53
CA TYR A 578 12.04 4.92 -20.02
C TYR A 578 13.04 5.01 -21.14
N THR A 579 14.04 4.12 -21.13
CA THR A 579 15.00 3.98 -22.24
C THR A 579 15.17 2.52 -22.59
N GLU A 580 15.22 2.22 -23.89
CA GLU A 580 15.58 0.92 -24.43
C GLU A 580 16.71 1.07 -25.45
N LYS A 581 17.73 0.24 -25.30
CA LYS A 581 18.91 0.24 -26.14
C LYS A 581 19.09 -1.14 -26.74
N LEU A 582 18.84 -1.28 -28.02
CA LEU A 582 19.10 -2.52 -28.76
C LEU A 582 20.43 -2.36 -29.51
N TYR A 583 21.44 -3.10 -29.09
CA TYR A 583 22.78 -3.02 -29.70
C TYR A 583 22.80 -3.60 -31.10
N ALA A 584 23.71 -3.06 -31.91
CA ALA A 584 24.04 -3.61 -33.24
C ALA A 584 24.34 -5.11 -33.13
N THR A 585 23.83 -5.90 -34.06
CA THR A 585 23.84 -7.38 -34.09
C THR A 585 22.78 -8.08 -33.22
N SER A 586 21.89 -7.35 -32.57
CA SER A 586 20.62 -7.91 -32.13
C SER A 586 19.80 -8.34 -33.35
N ASN A 587 18.68 -9.05 -33.12
CA ASN A 587 17.84 -9.53 -34.21
C ASN A 587 17.46 -8.41 -35.19
N PRO A 588 17.66 -8.60 -36.50
CA PRO A 588 17.44 -7.54 -37.52
C PRO A 588 16.02 -6.97 -37.51
N THR A 589 15.00 -7.79 -37.30
CA THR A 589 13.60 -7.33 -37.26
C THR A 589 13.36 -6.39 -36.07
N LEU A 590 13.92 -6.69 -34.89
CA LEU A 590 13.82 -5.81 -33.72
C LEU A 590 14.56 -4.48 -33.92
N LEU A 591 15.61 -4.49 -34.76
CA LEU A 591 16.39 -3.31 -35.11
C LEU A 591 15.81 -2.52 -36.28
N GLU A 592 14.64 -2.90 -36.81
CA GLU A 592 14.08 -2.32 -38.05
C GLU A 592 15.10 -2.37 -39.22
N ASN A 593 15.82 -3.51 -39.33
CA ASN A 593 16.91 -3.79 -40.24
C ASN A 593 18.15 -2.90 -40.12
N SER A 594 18.27 -2.11 -39.03
CA SER A 594 19.48 -1.33 -38.77
C SER A 594 20.67 -2.23 -38.43
N LYS A 595 21.81 -1.95 -39.05
CA LYS A 595 23.08 -2.60 -38.72
C LYS A 595 23.77 -1.92 -37.52
N LYS A 596 23.24 -0.80 -37.00
CA LYS A 596 23.92 0.07 -36.02
C LYS A 596 23.27 0.09 -34.65
N GLY A 597 22.08 -0.52 -34.48
CA GLY A 597 21.30 -0.57 -33.27
C GLY A 597 19.99 0.24 -33.36
N LYS A 598 19.20 0.21 -32.30
CA LYS A 598 17.94 0.96 -32.17
C LYS A 598 17.88 1.58 -30.76
N TYR A 599 17.31 2.77 -30.68
CA TYR A 599 17.12 3.48 -29.42
C TYR A 599 15.69 3.95 -29.25
N THR A 600 15.18 3.80 -28.04
CA THR A 600 13.88 4.33 -27.59
C THR A 600 14.08 5.15 -26.33
N GLU A 601 13.50 6.35 -26.31
CA GLU A 601 13.38 7.20 -25.12
C GLU A 601 11.92 7.64 -25.00
N THR A 602 11.31 7.36 -23.85
CA THR A 602 9.92 7.72 -23.57
C THR A 602 9.88 8.53 -22.27
N ARG A 603 9.22 9.68 -22.30
CA ARG A 603 8.98 10.54 -21.14
C ARG A 603 7.49 10.64 -20.89
N GLY A 604 7.06 10.27 -19.70
CA GLY A 604 5.67 10.32 -19.29
C GLY A 604 5.49 11.16 -18.02
N GLU A 605 4.35 11.84 -17.94
CA GLU A 605 3.85 12.50 -16.75
C GLU A 605 2.45 11.97 -16.45
N GLU A 606 2.24 11.52 -15.22
CA GLU A 606 0.96 11.07 -14.70
C GLU A 606 0.61 11.96 -13.52
N ARG A 607 -0.58 12.55 -13.52
CA ARG A 607 -1.03 13.44 -12.44
C ARG A 607 -2.46 13.13 -12.03
N GLN A 608 -2.66 12.95 -10.73
CA GLN A 608 -3.98 12.92 -10.10
C GLN A 608 -4.12 14.09 -9.14
N THR A 609 -5.19 14.85 -9.29
CA THR A 609 -5.64 15.83 -8.31
C THR A 609 -6.97 15.37 -7.75
N TYR A 610 -7.09 15.35 -6.43
CA TYR A 610 -8.31 14.98 -5.73
C TYR A 610 -8.63 16.02 -4.67
N GLY A 611 -9.90 16.35 -4.53
CA GLY A 611 -10.40 17.19 -3.47
C GLY A 611 -11.76 16.71 -2.99
N ASP A 612 -12.01 16.78 -1.69
CA ASP A 612 -13.34 16.54 -1.11
C ASP A 612 -13.63 17.47 0.05
N VAL A 613 -14.93 17.61 0.29
CA VAL A 613 -15.48 18.26 1.47
C VAL A 613 -16.60 17.38 2.03
N MET A 614 -16.64 17.23 3.36
CA MET A 614 -17.59 16.34 4.04
C MET A 614 -18.09 16.95 5.35
N LEU A 615 -19.39 16.96 5.54
CA LEU A 615 -20.07 17.24 6.80
C LEU A 615 -20.29 15.89 7.53
N ASN A 616 -19.79 15.79 8.76
CA ASN A 616 -19.94 14.62 9.61
C ASN A 616 -20.79 14.95 10.82
N ILE A 617 -21.78 14.13 11.11
CA ILE A 617 -22.72 14.25 12.21
C ILE A 617 -22.73 12.90 12.94
N SER A 618 -22.37 12.89 14.22
CA SER A 618 -22.41 11.68 15.06
C SER A 618 -23.04 12.03 16.40
N LYS A 619 -24.25 11.53 16.67
CA LYS A 619 -25.03 11.89 17.86
C LYS A 619 -25.84 10.73 18.38
N THR A 620 -25.77 10.49 19.68
CA THR A 620 -26.63 9.53 20.39
C THR A 620 -27.77 10.25 21.10
N PHE A 621 -28.98 9.79 20.88
CA PHE A 621 -30.22 10.35 21.45
C PHE A 621 -30.76 9.40 22.52
N LYS A 622 -31.01 9.93 23.71
CA LYS A 622 -31.61 9.21 24.85
C LYS A 622 -30.96 7.86 25.12
N GLU A 623 -29.64 7.73 24.90
CA GLU A 623 -28.85 6.49 25.09
C GLU A 623 -29.35 5.27 24.33
N LYS A 624 -30.31 5.41 23.42
CA LYS A 624 -30.98 4.31 22.69
C LYS A 624 -30.80 4.38 21.19
N PHE A 625 -30.75 5.59 20.63
CA PHE A 625 -30.67 5.81 19.19
C PHE A 625 -29.36 6.52 18.86
N ALA A 626 -28.54 5.90 18.06
CA ALA A 626 -27.33 6.50 17.51
C ALA A 626 -27.59 6.89 16.05
N LEU A 627 -27.19 8.11 15.69
CA LEU A 627 -27.18 8.63 14.33
C LEU A 627 -25.74 8.91 13.95
N ASP A 628 -25.28 8.31 12.85
CA ASP A 628 -24.02 8.65 12.20
C ASP A 628 -24.32 8.99 10.73
N ALA A 629 -24.09 10.24 10.35
CA ALA A 629 -24.41 10.75 9.01
C ALA A 629 -23.23 11.52 8.43
N HIS A 630 -22.94 11.23 7.17
CA HIS A 630 -21.88 11.86 6.39
C HIS A 630 -22.46 12.31 5.06
N ILE A 631 -22.26 13.58 4.70
CA ILE A 631 -22.69 14.16 3.44
C ILE A 631 -21.51 14.90 2.84
N GLY A 632 -21.23 14.67 1.58
CA GLY A 632 -20.06 15.30 0.97
C GLY A 632 -20.09 15.36 -0.55
N ALA A 633 -19.10 16.08 -1.07
CA ALA A 633 -18.82 16.20 -2.48
C ALA A 633 -17.33 16.01 -2.74
N SER A 634 -17.00 15.51 -3.92
CA SER A 634 -15.60 15.32 -4.32
C SER A 634 -15.38 15.61 -5.81
N ILE A 635 -14.15 15.98 -6.13
CA ILE A 635 -13.65 16.11 -7.49
C ILE A 635 -12.37 15.29 -7.64
N LYS A 636 -12.28 14.55 -8.73
CA LYS A 636 -11.11 13.77 -9.12
C LYS A 636 -10.74 14.14 -10.55
N ASP A 637 -9.50 14.55 -10.77
CA ASP A 637 -8.93 14.95 -12.05
C ASP A 637 -7.66 14.14 -12.30
N ASN A 638 -7.65 13.35 -13.37
CA ASN A 638 -6.54 12.51 -13.78
C ASN A 638 -6.04 12.95 -15.16
N ARG A 639 -4.72 13.11 -15.29
CA ARG A 639 -4.05 13.41 -16.57
C ARG A 639 -2.88 12.49 -16.78
N PHE A 640 -2.69 12.16 -18.04
CA PHE A 640 -1.54 11.43 -18.54
C PHE A 640 -1.04 12.10 -19.83
N ASP A 641 0.27 12.32 -19.89
CA ASP A 641 0.95 12.83 -21.10
C ASP A 641 2.22 12.01 -21.29
N GLU A 642 2.44 11.50 -22.49
CA GLU A 642 3.62 10.72 -22.85
C GLU A 642 4.16 11.17 -24.22
N LEU A 643 5.47 11.40 -24.29
CA LEU A 643 6.22 11.62 -25.53
C LEU A 643 7.25 10.51 -25.67
N SER A 644 7.16 9.76 -26.76
CA SER A 644 8.13 8.73 -27.12
C SER A 644 8.94 9.16 -28.34
N VAL A 645 10.22 8.90 -28.31
CA VAL A 645 11.11 9.11 -29.46
C VAL A 645 11.88 7.82 -29.66
N TYR A 646 11.72 7.22 -30.83
CA TYR A 646 12.39 5.96 -31.13
C TYR A 646 12.70 5.78 -32.62
N GLY A 647 13.66 4.89 -32.90
CA GLY A 647 14.01 4.52 -34.27
C GLY A 647 15.41 3.89 -34.36
N PRO A 648 15.76 3.41 -35.55
CA PRO A 648 17.07 2.85 -35.84
C PRO A 648 18.17 3.91 -35.77
N ILE A 649 19.40 3.51 -35.45
CA ILE A 649 20.57 4.38 -35.38
C ILE A 649 21.14 4.53 -36.78
N ALA A 650 21.35 5.79 -37.24
CA ALA A 650 21.91 6.13 -38.53
C ALA A 650 23.42 6.39 -38.51
N GLY A 651 23.92 7.04 -37.46
CA GLY A 651 25.33 7.44 -37.32
C GLY A 651 26.27 6.35 -36.81
N ALA A 652 27.03 6.61 -35.78
CA ALA A 652 27.91 5.62 -35.17
C ALA A 652 27.16 4.52 -34.42
N PRO A 653 27.54 3.23 -34.59
CA PRO A 653 26.91 2.11 -33.95
C PRO A 653 26.95 2.19 -32.42
N ASN A 654 25.85 1.75 -31.78
CA ASN A 654 25.71 1.64 -30.33
C ASN A 654 25.87 2.97 -29.55
N ILE A 655 25.75 4.10 -30.23
CA ILE A 655 25.67 5.42 -29.59
C ILE A 655 24.19 5.79 -29.46
N PHE A 656 23.64 5.56 -28.29
CA PHE A 656 22.23 5.69 -27.99
C PHE A 656 21.90 7.12 -27.58
N ASN A 657 21.48 7.91 -28.57
CA ASN A 657 21.07 9.29 -28.42
C ASN A 657 20.03 9.61 -29.50
N VAL A 658 19.04 10.41 -29.16
CA VAL A 658 17.96 10.85 -30.06
C VAL A 658 18.49 11.53 -31.32
N VAL A 659 19.63 12.27 -31.20
CA VAL A 659 20.27 12.95 -32.32
C VAL A 659 20.86 11.93 -33.32
N ASN A 660 21.24 10.75 -32.88
CA ASN A 660 21.87 9.71 -33.70
C ASN A 660 20.85 8.79 -34.40
N LEU A 661 19.55 9.03 -34.24
CA LEU A 661 18.51 8.28 -34.92
C LEU A 661 18.44 8.67 -36.40
N ASP A 662 18.02 7.69 -37.19
CA ASP A 662 17.73 7.92 -38.62
C ASP A 662 16.58 8.90 -38.76
N LYS A 663 16.83 10.03 -39.40
CA LYS A 663 15.85 11.11 -39.55
C LYS A 663 14.61 10.69 -40.33
N SER A 664 14.76 9.75 -41.26
CA SER A 664 13.65 9.25 -42.09
C SER A 664 12.78 8.18 -41.42
N GLN A 665 13.35 7.49 -40.41
CA GLN A 665 12.67 6.39 -39.69
C GLN A 665 12.40 6.70 -38.24
N LYS A 666 12.82 7.88 -37.74
CA LYS A 666 12.57 8.33 -36.37
C LYS A 666 11.08 8.61 -36.20
N LYS A 667 10.50 7.99 -35.16
CA LYS A 667 9.12 8.21 -34.75
C LYS A 667 9.05 8.99 -33.46
N THR A 668 8.06 9.87 -33.36
CA THR A 668 7.88 10.78 -32.22
C THR A 668 6.42 10.84 -31.76
N PRO A 669 5.78 9.71 -31.47
CA PRO A 669 4.39 9.72 -31.05
C PRO A 669 4.24 10.44 -29.70
N LYS A 670 3.19 11.24 -29.62
CA LYS A 670 2.71 11.86 -28.40
C LYS A 670 1.33 11.32 -28.10
N THR A 671 1.16 10.76 -26.90
CA THR A 671 -0.12 10.25 -26.40
C THR A 671 -0.49 10.94 -25.10
N GLY A 672 -1.77 11.03 -24.81
CA GLY A 672 -2.22 11.59 -23.54
C GLY A 672 -3.74 11.54 -23.42
N TRP A 673 -4.20 11.73 -22.20
CA TRP A 673 -5.63 11.77 -21.90
C TRP A 673 -5.91 12.58 -20.63
N HIS A 674 -7.15 13.05 -20.53
CA HIS A 674 -7.63 13.79 -19.38
C HIS A 674 -9.03 13.31 -18.99
N GLU A 675 -9.20 12.93 -17.72
CA GLU A 675 -10.48 12.49 -17.16
C GLU A 675 -10.81 13.28 -15.91
N GLN A 676 -12.08 13.64 -15.77
CA GLN A 676 -12.59 14.28 -14.57
C GLN A 676 -13.86 13.59 -14.08
N THR A 677 -13.99 13.41 -12.78
CA THR A 677 -15.21 12.93 -12.13
C THR A 677 -15.57 13.87 -11.00
N GLN A 678 -16.82 14.36 -11.00
CA GLN A 678 -17.42 15.11 -9.91
C GLN A 678 -18.46 14.22 -9.22
N SER A 679 -18.61 14.36 -7.90
CA SER A 679 -19.45 13.44 -7.15
C SER A 679 -20.12 14.11 -5.97
N PHE A 680 -21.33 13.67 -5.68
CA PHE A 680 -22.05 13.95 -4.44
C PHE A 680 -22.40 12.62 -3.77
N PHE A 681 -22.20 12.54 -2.45
CA PHE A 681 -22.44 11.30 -1.72
C PHE A 681 -22.98 11.53 -0.31
N TYR A 682 -23.67 10.51 0.19
CA TYR A 682 -24.11 10.46 1.59
C TYR A 682 -23.94 9.05 2.17
N SER A 683 -23.81 8.98 3.48
CA SER A 683 -23.85 7.76 4.28
C SER A 683 -24.64 8.04 5.55
N LEU A 684 -25.66 7.25 5.81
CA LEU A 684 -26.51 7.35 6.99
C LEU A 684 -26.53 6.01 7.70
N GLU A 685 -26.24 6.02 8.98
CA GLU A 685 -26.33 4.87 9.86
C GLU A 685 -27.22 5.21 11.06
N LEU A 686 -28.20 4.36 11.31
CA LEU A 686 -29.11 4.43 12.43
C LEU A 686 -28.90 3.20 13.32
N GLY A 687 -28.44 3.41 14.56
CA GLY A 687 -28.27 2.38 15.57
C GLY A 687 -29.38 2.42 16.61
N TRP A 688 -29.90 1.25 16.98
CA TRP A 688 -30.89 1.11 18.05
C TRP A 688 -30.33 0.22 19.17
N LYS A 689 -30.19 0.78 20.37
CA LYS A 689 -29.68 0.10 21.59
C LYS A 689 -28.35 -0.65 21.40
N SER A 690 -27.52 -0.27 20.45
CA SER A 690 -26.33 -1.02 20.02
C SER A 690 -26.59 -2.49 19.64
N GLN A 691 -27.83 -2.83 19.29
CA GLN A 691 -28.29 -4.17 18.93
C GLN A 691 -28.62 -4.30 17.45
N LEU A 692 -29.21 -3.28 16.87
CA LEU A 692 -29.64 -3.24 15.47
C LEU A 692 -29.11 -1.98 14.81
N PHE A 693 -28.52 -2.13 13.67
CA PHE A 693 -28.02 -1.02 12.86
C PHE A 693 -28.57 -1.14 11.43
N VAL A 694 -29.01 -0.02 10.90
CA VAL A 694 -29.44 0.11 9.50
C VAL A 694 -28.55 1.15 8.85
N THR A 695 -27.89 0.78 7.77
CA THR A 695 -27.01 1.67 7.02
C THR A 695 -27.55 1.85 5.61
N THR A 696 -27.62 3.09 5.15
CA THR A 696 -27.88 3.41 3.73
C THR A 696 -26.80 4.34 3.21
N THR A 697 -26.33 4.08 2.00
CA THR A 697 -25.38 4.94 1.32
C THR A 697 -25.84 5.22 -0.09
N GLY A 698 -25.49 6.39 -0.59
CA GLY A 698 -25.75 6.77 -1.96
C GLY A 698 -24.66 7.70 -2.47
N ARG A 699 -24.32 7.53 -3.73
CA ARG A 699 -23.39 8.38 -4.45
C ARG A 699 -23.87 8.59 -5.88
N ASN A 700 -23.71 9.80 -6.37
CA ASN A 700 -23.93 10.13 -7.78
C ASN A 700 -22.65 10.69 -8.38
N ASP A 701 -22.20 10.11 -9.49
CA ASP A 701 -21.00 10.51 -10.22
C ASP A 701 -21.34 11.10 -11.58
N TRP A 702 -20.73 12.23 -11.90
CA TRP A 702 -20.68 12.84 -13.22
C TRP A 702 -19.26 12.65 -13.75
N ALA A 703 -19.10 11.67 -14.63
CA ALA A 703 -17.79 11.34 -15.23
C ALA A 703 -17.68 11.89 -16.65
N SER A 704 -16.53 12.44 -17.01
CA SER A 704 -16.29 13.01 -18.33
C SER A 704 -16.47 12.00 -19.47
N GLN A 705 -16.25 10.70 -19.22
CA GLN A 705 -16.49 9.63 -20.19
C GLN A 705 -17.96 9.57 -20.67
N LEU A 706 -18.90 10.09 -19.87
CA LEU A 706 -20.33 10.07 -20.16
C LEU A 706 -20.81 11.29 -20.95
N ALA A 707 -19.93 12.19 -21.35
CA ALA A 707 -20.32 13.47 -21.95
C ALA A 707 -21.28 13.31 -23.14
N ASN A 708 -21.06 12.30 -23.98
CA ASN A 708 -21.88 11.98 -25.16
C ASN A 708 -22.80 10.78 -24.98
N SER A 709 -22.91 10.23 -23.77
CA SER A 709 -23.85 9.17 -23.44
C SER A 709 -25.26 9.72 -23.15
N PRO A 710 -26.33 8.97 -23.42
CA PRO A 710 -27.68 9.33 -22.96
C PRO A 710 -27.77 9.50 -21.45
N GLN A 711 -27.00 8.73 -20.67
CA GLN A 711 -26.94 8.81 -19.24
C GLN A 711 -25.74 9.63 -18.81
N LYS A 712 -25.96 10.85 -18.31
CA LYS A 712 -24.92 11.80 -17.91
C LYS A 712 -24.32 11.55 -16.53
N SER A 713 -24.98 10.75 -15.71
CA SER A 713 -24.52 10.44 -14.34
C SER A 713 -24.93 9.05 -13.90
N PHE A 714 -24.27 8.56 -12.84
CA PHE A 714 -24.59 7.28 -12.20
C PHE A 714 -24.98 7.47 -10.76
N PHE A 715 -26.04 6.80 -10.33
CA PHE A 715 -26.39 6.68 -8.93
C PHE A 715 -26.09 5.27 -8.41
N TYR A 716 -25.40 5.20 -7.27
CA TYR A 716 -24.93 3.98 -6.59
C TYR A 716 -25.62 3.86 -5.23
N PRO A 717 -26.80 3.26 -5.11
CA PRO A 717 -27.44 3.01 -3.83
C PRO A 717 -26.89 1.76 -3.15
N SER A 718 -26.81 1.79 -1.81
CA SER A 718 -26.71 0.58 -1.00
C SER A 718 -27.55 0.68 0.26
N VAL A 719 -27.98 -0.47 0.75
CA VAL A 719 -28.67 -0.62 2.03
C VAL A 719 -28.15 -1.87 2.73
N GLY A 720 -27.99 -1.79 4.04
CA GLY A 720 -27.55 -2.91 4.83
C GLY A 720 -28.09 -2.88 6.25
N VAL A 721 -28.17 -4.07 6.84
CA VAL A 721 -28.65 -4.28 8.20
C VAL A 721 -27.64 -5.13 8.95
N SER A 722 -27.30 -4.74 10.17
CA SER A 722 -26.51 -5.51 11.12
C SER A 722 -27.31 -5.70 12.40
N TRP A 723 -27.47 -6.94 12.84
CA TRP A 723 -28.16 -7.32 14.06
C TRP A 723 -27.24 -8.14 14.95
N LEU A 724 -27.25 -7.82 16.25
CA LEU A 724 -26.47 -8.50 17.27
C LEU A 724 -27.38 -9.35 18.17
N PRO A 725 -27.66 -10.62 17.83
CA PRO A 725 -28.39 -11.52 18.70
C PRO A 725 -27.80 -11.64 20.10
N SER A 726 -26.47 -11.66 20.21
CA SER A 726 -25.76 -11.74 21.50
C SER A 726 -25.98 -10.53 22.43
N SER A 727 -26.37 -9.37 21.87
CA SER A 727 -26.77 -8.19 22.65
C SER A 727 -28.27 -8.13 22.90
N THR A 728 -29.05 -8.95 22.19
CA THR A 728 -30.53 -9.01 22.29
C THR A 728 -30.98 -10.12 23.24
N PHE A 729 -30.30 -11.26 23.23
CA PHE A 729 -30.58 -12.45 24.03
C PHE A 729 -29.38 -12.79 24.92
N ASN A 730 -29.66 -13.53 26.02
CA ASN A 730 -28.60 -14.04 26.89
C ASN A 730 -27.94 -15.25 26.24
N PHE A 731 -26.67 -15.11 25.88
CA PHE A 731 -25.84 -16.20 25.33
C PHE A 731 -25.00 -16.83 26.43
N PRO A 732 -24.63 -18.11 26.33
CA PRO A 732 -23.68 -18.75 27.25
C PRO A 732 -22.32 -18.05 27.19
N GLU A 733 -21.60 -17.99 28.32
CA GLU A 733 -20.26 -17.37 28.40
C GLU A 733 -19.26 -17.88 27.34
N LYS A 734 -19.36 -19.14 26.95
CA LYS A 734 -18.52 -19.76 25.94
C LYS A 734 -18.85 -19.32 24.50
N PHE A 735 -19.98 -18.64 24.29
CA PHE A 735 -20.42 -18.11 22.98
C PHE A 735 -20.91 -16.68 23.18
N ASN A 736 -19.95 -15.75 23.26
CA ASN A 736 -20.21 -14.40 23.79
C ASN A 736 -20.51 -13.35 22.71
N TYR A 737 -20.36 -13.66 21.43
CA TYR A 737 -20.62 -12.73 20.36
C TYR A 737 -21.20 -13.43 19.14
N LEU A 738 -22.31 -12.89 18.65
CA LEU A 738 -22.93 -13.24 17.36
C LEU A 738 -23.47 -11.97 16.71
N LYS A 739 -23.06 -11.73 15.48
CA LYS A 739 -23.58 -10.68 14.61
C LYS A 739 -24.06 -11.32 13.31
N ILE A 740 -25.24 -10.92 12.83
CA ILE A 740 -25.79 -11.32 11.55
C ILE A 740 -25.92 -10.05 10.70
N ARG A 741 -25.53 -10.13 9.43
CA ARG A 741 -25.57 -9.00 8.52
C ARG A 741 -26.16 -9.39 7.18
N ALA A 742 -26.84 -8.42 6.56
CA ALA A 742 -27.35 -8.51 5.21
C ALA A 742 -27.16 -7.19 4.50
N SER A 743 -26.79 -7.21 3.23
CA SER A 743 -26.65 -6.00 2.45
C SER A 743 -26.99 -6.22 0.98
N TRP A 744 -27.46 -5.14 0.36
CA TRP A 744 -27.65 -5.04 -1.07
C TRP A 744 -27.01 -3.74 -1.58
N ALA A 745 -26.40 -3.82 -2.77
CA ALA A 745 -25.84 -2.65 -3.43
C ALA A 745 -25.94 -2.76 -4.94
N SER A 746 -26.03 -1.61 -5.59
CA SER A 746 -25.95 -1.49 -7.05
C SER A 746 -24.85 -0.49 -7.40
N VAL A 747 -23.81 -0.94 -8.08
CA VAL A 747 -22.70 -0.11 -8.57
C VAL A 747 -22.63 -0.16 -10.08
N ALA A 748 -22.07 0.88 -10.68
CA ALA A 748 -21.93 0.95 -12.12
C ALA A 748 -20.49 1.32 -12.48
N ASN A 749 -19.99 0.83 -13.64
CA ASN A 749 -18.72 1.22 -14.22
C ASN A 749 -18.98 2.00 -15.50
N PRO A 750 -18.33 3.15 -15.72
CA PRO A 750 -18.35 3.80 -17.03
C PRO A 750 -17.66 2.88 -18.05
N PHE A 751 -18.01 3.01 -19.30
CA PHE A 751 -17.27 2.39 -20.39
C PHE A 751 -15.90 3.08 -20.58
N PRO A 752 -14.95 2.46 -21.34
CA PRO A 752 -13.66 3.07 -21.62
C PRO A 752 -13.79 4.44 -22.29
N ARG A 753 -12.76 5.28 -22.16
CA ARG A 753 -12.70 6.62 -22.74
C ARG A 753 -12.92 6.60 -24.26
N GLU A 754 -13.43 7.68 -24.78
CA GLU A 754 -13.47 8.03 -26.22
C GLU A 754 -14.33 7.12 -27.11
N LEU A 755 -15.03 6.12 -26.54
CA LEU A 755 -15.87 5.20 -27.31
C LEU A 755 -17.09 5.87 -27.98
N THR A 756 -17.53 6.99 -27.41
CA THR A 756 -18.67 7.77 -27.93
C THR A 756 -18.26 8.87 -28.89
N ILE A 757 -16.96 8.99 -29.18
CA ILE A 757 -16.37 10.02 -30.04
C ILE A 757 -15.59 9.32 -31.15
N ALA A 758 -15.77 9.74 -32.39
CA ALA A 758 -14.93 9.30 -33.47
C ALA A 758 -13.53 9.90 -33.33
N THR A 759 -12.54 9.06 -33.13
CA THR A 759 -11.13 9.45 -33.07
C THR A 759 -10.40 8.99 -34.32
N HIS A 760 -9.50 9.83 -34.85
CA HIS A 760 -8.59 9.49 -35.92
C HIS A 760 -7.18 9.46 -35.36
N PRO A 761 -6.60 8.28 -35.10
CA PRO A 761 -5.23 8.18 -34.64
C PRO A 761 -4.28 8.62 -35.77
N TYR A 762 -3.21 9.33 -35.42
CA TYR A 762 -2.14 9.61 -36.35
C TYR A 762 -1.22 8.40 -36.46
N ASP A 763 -1.04 7.87 -37.67
CA ASP A 763 -0.13 6.75 -37.95
C ASP A 763 1.18 7.28 -38.56
N ASP A 764 2.25 7.14 -37.78
CA ASP A 764 3.61 7.53 -38.19
C ASP A 764 4.10 6.72 -39.43
N THR A 765 3.55 5.54 -39.70
CA THR A 765 3.98 4.70 -40.81
C THR A 765 3.50 5.21 -42.14
N ILE A 766 2.30 5.79 -42.18
CA ILE A 766 1.72 6.42 -43.39
C ILE A 766 1.91 7.93 -43.38
N SER A 767 2.51 8.50 -42.28
CA SER A 767 2.64 9.95 -42.10
C SER A 767 1.32 10.70 -42.28
N GLY A 768 0.25 10.13 -41.80
CA GLY A 768 -1.09 10.64 -41.94
C GLY A 768 -2.03 10.22 -40.81
N TRP A 769 -3.23 10.73 -40.87
CA TRP A 769 -4.29 10.30 -39.98
C TRP A 769 -4.87 8.99 -40.49
N ASP A 770 -4.93 8.00 -39.57
CA ASP A 770 -5.55 6.70 -39.89
C ASP A 770 -7.07 6.83 -39.91
N ASP A 771 -7.72 5.93 -40.65
CA ASP A 771 -9.18 5.84 -40.66
C ASP A 771 -9.69 5.43 -39.26
N LYS A 772 -10.96 5.72 -39.01
CA LYS A 772 -11.61 5.38 -37.74
C LYS A 772 -11.50 3.88 -37.49
N SER A 773 -10.82 3.48 -36.42
CA SER A 773 -10.73 2.07 -36.10
C SER A 773 -12.05 1.53 -35.52
N ASN A 774 -12.76 2.37 -34.75
CA ASN A 774 -13.99 1.97 -34.05
C ASN A 774 -15.23 2.64 -34.66
N TYR A 775 -16.29 1.87 -34.84
CA TYR A 775 -17.60 2.44 -35.20
C TYR A 775 -18.15 3.20 -33.97
N PRO A 776 -18.42 4.53 -34.08
CA PRO A 776 -18.87 5.31 -32.92
C PRO A 776 -20.33 5.02 -32.60
N ILE A 777 -20.59 4.53 -31.39
CA ILE A 777 -21.95 4.33 -30.89
C ILE A 777 -22.26 5.36 -29.81
N GLY A 778 -23.18 6.29 -30.09
CA GLY A 778 -23.58 7.33 -29.15
C GLY A 778 -24.49 6.87 -28.01
N GLN A 779 -24.94 5.61 -27.99
CA GLN A 779 -25.90 5.08 -27.01
C GLN A 779 -25.27 4.05 -26.06
N LEU A 780 -24.10 4.34 -25.54
CA LEU A 780 -23.48 3.48 -24.55
C LEU A 780 -23.97 3.80 -23.13
N TYR A 781 -24.29 2.75 -22.39
CA TYR A 781 -24.71 2.81 -20.98
C TYR A 781 -23.61 2.21 -20.08
N PRO A 782 -23.55 2.55 -18.81
CA PRO A 782 -22.59 1.93 -17.89
C PRO A 782 -22.91 0.46 -17.63
N GLU A 783 -21.88 -0.33 -17.44
CA GLU A 783 -22.03 -1.66 -16.88
C GLU A 783 -22.55 -1.57 -15.45
N ARG A 784 -23.55 -2.37 -15.06
CA ARG A 784 -24.17 -2.32 -13.73
C ARG A 784 -24.09 -3.63 -13.00
N THR A 785 -23.47 -3.63 -11.82
CA THR A 785 -23.39 -4.79 -10.94
C THR A 785 -24.33 -4.63 -9.75
N LYS A 786 -25.23 -5.60 -9.56
CA LYS A 786 -26.10 -5.73 -8.39
C LYS A 786 -25.61 -6.86 -7.51
N THR A 787 -25.37 -6.59 -6.23
CA THR A 787 -24.80 -7.57 -5.30
C THR A 787 -25.70 -7.74 -4.08
N TRP A 788 -25.97 -8.98 -3.70
CA TRP A 788 -26.54 -9.41 -2.43
C TRP A 788 -25.44 -10.05 -1.59
N GLU A 789 -25.41 -9.74 -0.31
CA GLU A 789 -24.50 -10.35 0.65
C GLU A 789 -25.25 -10.69 1.95
N LEU A 790 -25.03 -11.93 2.45
CA LEU A 790 -25.48 -12.39 3.76
C LEU A 790 -24.26 -12.90 4.52
N GLY A 791 -24.13 -12.60 5.79
CA GLY A 791 -22.99 -13.06 6.57
C GLY A 791 -23.25 -13.06 8.07
N PHE A 792 -22.34 -13.70 8.79
CA PHE A 792 -22.31 -13.66 10.24
C PHE A 792 -20.89 -13.61 10.76
N ASP A 793 -20.73 -13.05 11.96
CA ASP A 793 -19.50 -13.05 12.73
C ASP A 793 -19.78 -13.61 14.11
N ALA A 794 -18.97 -14.58 14.54
CA ALA A 794 -19.13 -15.26 15.83
C ALA A 794 -17.79 -15.31 16.59
N ARG A 795 -17.85 -15.14 17.92
CA ARG A 795 -16.70 -15.36 18.82
C ARG A 795 -17.12 -16.38 19.88
N PHE A 796 -16.33 -17.44 20.07
CA PHE A 796 -16.65 -18.55 20.96
C PHE A 796 -15.41 -19.21 21.55
N LEU A 797 -15.60 -20.00 22.61
CA LEU A 797 -14.56 -20.79 23.28
C LEU A 797 -13.30 -19.96 23.65
N ASN A 798 -13.47 -18.69 24.07
CA ASN A 798 -12.42 -17.80 24.57
C ASN A 798 -11.16 -17.76 23.69
N GLY A 799 -11.33 -17.59 22.38
CA GLY A 799 -10.18 -17.44 21.48
C GLY A 799 -10.51 -17.70 20.02
N PHE A 800 -11.62 -18.36 19.72
CA PHE A 800 -12.04 -18.59 18.35
C PHE A 800 -12.88 -17.44 17.81
N THR A 801 -12.59 -17.03 16.58
CA THR A 801 -13.37 -16.08 15.78
C THR A 801 -13.72 -16.72 14.46
N LEU A 802 -14.99 -16.66 14.06
CA LEU A 802 -15.47 -17.17 12.78
C LEU A 802 -16.25 -16.06 12.07
N THR A 803 -15.80 -15.70 10.89
CA THR A 803 -16.52 -14.84 9.96
C THR A 803 -16.87 -15.64 8.73
N ALA A 804 -18.12 -15.63 8.32
CA ALA A 804 -18.54 -16.25 7.07
C ALA A 804 -19.54 -15.37 6.32
N SER A 805 -19.47 -15.40 4.99
CA SER A 805 -20.39 -14.68 4.13
C SER A 805 -20.68 -15.45 2.84
N TRP A 806 -21.90 -15.33 2.38
CA TRP A 806 -22.35 -15.74 1.06
C TRP A 806 -22.67 -14.50 0.25
N TYR A 807 -22.35 -14.52 -1.05
CA TYR A 807 -22.65 -13.43 -1.95
C TYR A 807 -23.11 -13.91 -3.32
N ARG A 808 -23.87 -13.05 -3.99
CA ARG A 808 -24.24 -13.15 -5.40
C ARG A 808 -24.14 -11.78 -6.05
N ALA A 809 -23.33 -11.68 -7.11
CA ALA A 809 -23.14 -10.48 -7.90
C ALA A 809 -23.53 -10.74 -9.35
N ASP A 810 -24.46 -9.97 -9.87
CA ASP A 810 -24.96 -10.04 -11.24
C ASP A 810 -24.54 -8.74 -11.95
N THR A 811 -23.72 -8.84 -13.03
CA THR A 811 -23.25 -7.70 -13.84
C THR A 811 -23.94 -7.73 -15.20
N TYR A 812 -24.58 -6.63 -15.53
CA TYR A 812 -25.37 -6.43 -16.76
C TYR A 812 -24.71 -5.38 -17.64
N ASN A 813 -25.12 -5.31 -18.92
CA ASN A 813 -24.64 -4.37 -19.91
C ASN A 813 -23.12 -4.48 -20.10
N GLN A 814 -22.63 -5.72 -20.22
CA GLN A 814 -21.21 -5.96 -20.50
C GLN A 814 -20.81 -5.32 -21.82
N THR A 815 -19.68 -4.64 -21.84
CA THR A 815 -19.12 -4.02 -23.03
C THR A 815 -18.13 -4.97 -23.69
N PHE A 816 -18.25 -5.21 -24.97
CA PHE A 816 -17.25 -5.97 -25.76
C PHE A 816 -17.19 -5.48 -27.20
N ASN A 817 -16.08 -5.73 -27.88
CA ASN A 817 -15.81 -5.20 -29.21
C ASN A 817 -15.55 -6.34 -30.22
N PRO A 818 -16.59 -6.92 -30.81
CA PRO A 818 -16.39 -7.86 -31.94
C PRO A 818 -15.80 -7.15 -33.17
N ASN A 819 -14.93 -7.87 -33.87
CA ASN A 819 -14.35 -7.38 -35.10
C ASN A 819 -15.43 -7.23 -36.17
N LEU A 820 -15.34 -6.17 -36.95
CA LEU A 820 -16.17 -5.93 -38.13
C LEU A 820 -15.49 -6.44 -39.41
N SER A 821 -16.27 -6.60 -40.46
CA SER A 821 -15.73 -6.84 -41.79
C SER A 821 -14.96 -5.61 -42.29
N ALA A 822 -13.80 -5.81 -42.91
CA ALA A 822 -13.02 -4.72 -43.48
C ALA A 822 -13.82 -3.86 -44.49
N SER A 823 -14.90 -4.43 -45.08
CA SER A 823 -15.79 -3.71 -46.02
C SER A 823 -16.64 -2.62 -45.32
N SER A 824 -16.73 -2.63 -43.98
CA SER A 824 -17.45 -1.61 -43.22
C SER A 824 -16.69 -0.29 -43.10
N GLY A 825 -15.38 -0.27 -43.41
CA GLY A 825 -14.50 0.86 -43.12
C GLY A 825 -14.08 1.01 -41.66
N TYR A 826 -14.44 0.02 -40.82
CA TYR A 826 -14.11 -0.01 -39.41
C TYR A 826 -13.55 -1.37 -39.00
N SER A 827 -12.63 -1.41 -38.03
CA SER A 827 -12.05 -2.68 -37.53
C SER A 827 -12.96 -3.37 -36.52
N ASP A 828 -13.65 -2.60 -35.70
CA ASP A 828 -14.47 -3.12 -34.62
C ASP A 828 -15.63 -2.19 -34.22
N ILE A 829 -16.57 -2.73 -33.47
CA ILE A 829 -17.74 -2.02 -32.94
C ILE A 829 -17.94 -2.38 -31.48
N TYR A 830 -18.28 -1.41 -30.65
CA TYR A 830 -18.60 -1.66 -29.26
C TYR A 830 -20.08 -2.00 -29.10
N ILE A 831 -20.34 -3.17 -28.54
CA ILE A 831 -21.70 -3.61 -28.21
C ILE A 831 -21.84 -3.74 -26.71
N GLN A 832 -23.03 -3.43 -26.19
CA GLN A 832 -23.37 -3.53 -24.78
C GLN A 832 -24.57 -4.46 -24.60
N THR A 833 -24.26 -5.62 -24.07
CA THR A 833 -25.22 -6.66 -23.76
C THR A 833 -24.57 -7.62 -22.77
N GLY A 834 -25.22 -8.69 -22.45
CA GLY A 834 -24.64 -9.74 -21.65
C GLY A 834 -24.88 -9.59 -20.15
N HIS A 835 -24.82 -10.73 -19.52
CA HIS A 835 -25.04 -10.91 -18.10
C HIS A 835 -24.03 -11.93 -17.55
N VAL A 836 -23.19 -11.49 -16.62
CA VAL A 836 -22.23 -12.34 -15.93
C VAL A 836 -22.60 -12.44 -14.45
N ARG A 837 -22.56 -13.64 -13.88
CA ARG A 837 -22.86 -13.91 -12.47
C ARG A 837 -21.66 -14.47 -11.75
N ASN A 838 -21.39 -13.92 -10.57
CA ASN A 838 -20.48 -14.49 -9.59
C ASN A 838 -21.28 -14.88 -8.33
N THR A 839 -21.13 -16.12 -7.87
CA THR A 839 -21.72 -16.58 -6.62
C THR A 839 -20.66 -17.30 -5.80
N GLY A 840 -20.57 -17.01 -4.50
CA GLY A 840 -19.51 -17.58 -3.71
C GLY A 840 -19.74 -17.53 -2.20
N VAL A 841 -18.82 -18.18 -1.51
CA VAL A 841 -18.72 -18.22 -0.05
C VAL A 841 -17.30 -17.85 0.36
N GLU A 842 -17.19 -17.02 1.37
CA GLU A 842 -15.96 -16.63 2.04
C GLU A 842 -16.05 -16.97 3.51
N ALA A 843 -15.00 -17.53 4.08
CA ALA A 843 -14.91 -17.82 5.50
C ALA A 843 -13.51 -17.54 6.03
N SER A 844 -13.44 -17.09 7.28
CA SER A 844 -12.20 -16.90 8.03
C SER A 844 -12.39 -17.45 9.44
N LEU A 845 -11.55 -18.40 9.84
CA LEU A 845 -11.49 -18.95 11.19
C LEU A 845 -10.18 -18.51 11.83
N GLY A 846 -10.27 -17.74 12.89
CA GLY A 846 -9.14 -17.30 13.70
C GLY A 846 -9.13 -18.00 15.05
N TYR A 847 -7.94 -18.26 15.56
CA TYR A 847 -7.72 -18.68 16.94
C TYR A 847 -6.60 -17.85 17.54
N ASN A 848 -6.87 -17.18 18.65
CA ASN A 848 -5.89 -16.40 19.41
C ASN A 848 -5.96 -16.83 20.88
N HIS A 849 -4.84 -17.28 21.41
CA HIS A 849 -4.75 -17.66 22.83
C HIS A 849 -3.40 -17.28 23.41
N GLN A 850 -3.43 -16.78 24.63
CA GLN A 850 -2.23 -16.39 25.37
C GLN A 850 -2.06 -17.32 26.59
N TRP A 851 -0.90 -18.02 26.66
CA TRP A 851 -0.47 -18.80 27.81
C TRP A 851 0.71 -18.09 28.48
N LYS A 852 0.53 -17.53 29.63
CA LYS A 852 1.63 -16.84 30.37
C LYS A 852 2.50 -15.97 29.43
N ASN A 853 3.62 -16.53 28.95
CA ASN A 853 4.60 -15.85 28.11
C ASN A 853 4.49 -16.20 26.61
N TRP A 854 3.56 -17.06 26.22
CA TRP A 854 3.35 -17.49 24.84
C TRP A 854 2.04 -16.93 24.31
N ASN A 855 2.10 -16.34 23.13
CA ASN A 855 0.91 -15.93 22.38
C ASN A 855 0.86 -16.71 21.07
N TRP A 856 -0.23 -17.45 20.89
CA TRP A 856 -0.49 -18.21 19.67
C TRP A 856 -1.61 -17.55 18.88
N ASN A 857 -1.32 -17.17 17.66
CA ASN A 857 -2.31 -16.62 16.73
C ASN A 857 -2.26 -17.42 15.44
N SER A 858 -3.38 -18.00 15.05
CA SER A 858 -3.54 -18.71 13.78
C SER A 858 -4.80 -18.24 13.08
N GLN A 859 -4.74 -18.16 11.75
CA GLN A 859 -5.86 -17.80 10.92
C GLN A 859 -5.93 -18.74 9.71
N PHE A 860 -7.10 -19.26 9.44
CA PHE A 860 -7.42 -20.02 8.26
C PHE A 860 -8.46 -19.26 7.43
N THR A 861 -8.19 -19.09 6.14
CA THR A 861 -9.09 -18.41 5.20
C THR A 861 -9.52 -19.38 4.12
N PHE A 862 -10.81 -19.38 3.81
CA PHE A 862 -11.40 -20.15 2.75
C PHE A 862 -12.23 -19.25 1.84
N SER A 863 -12.12 -19.46 0.53
CA SER A 863 -12.98 -18.80 -0.44
C SER A 863 -13.28 -19.73 -1.60
N TRP A 864 -14.53 -19.68 -2.04
CA TRP A 864 -15.00 -20.35 -3.23
C TRP A 864 -15.84 -19.40 -4.06
N ASN A 865 -15.56 -19.30 -5.34
CA ASN A 865 -16.31 -18.47 -6.27
C ASN A 865 -16.64 -19.27 -7.54
N LYS A 866 -17.88 -19.16 -7.99
CA LYS A 866 -18.33 -19.68 -9.28
C LYS A 866 -18.71 -18.52 -10.18
N ASN A 867 -17.90 -18.30 -11.19
CA ASN A 867 -18.21 -17.37 -12.28
C ASN A 867 -19.02 -18.07 -13.36
N LYS A 868 -20.04 -17.43 -13.91
CA LYS A 868 -20.88 -17.99 -14.98
C LYS A 868 -21.35 -16.86 -15.90
N ILE A 869 -21.15 -17.06 -17.18
CA ILE A 869 -21.75 -16.25 -18.23
C ILE A 869 -23.18 -16.74 -18.42
N ILE A 870 -24.15 -15.92 -18.07
CA ILE A 870 -25.58 -16.24 -18.16
C ILE A 870 -26.06 -15.98 -19.56
N GLU A 871 -25.63 -14.87 -20.14
CA GLU A 871 -26.01 -14.41 -21.48
C GLU A 871 -24.87 -13.58 -22.05
N LEU A 872 -24.55 -13.75 -23.33
CA LEU A 872 -23.59 -12.90 -24.05
C LEU A 872 -24.32 -11.84 -24.85
N CYS A 873 -25.03 -12.23 -25.89
CA CYS A 873 -25.79 -11.32 -26.73
C CYS A 873 -27.01 -12.03 -27.28
N LYS A 874 -28.21 -11.66 -26.83
CA LYS A 874 -29.45 -12.29 -27.25
C LYS A 874 -30.05 -11.68 -28.48
N GLU A 875 -30.14 -10.36 -28.49
CA GLU A 875 -30.66 -9.58 -29.62
C GLU A 875 -29.96 -8.22 -29.56
N TRP A 876 -29.10 -7.96 -30.55
CA TRP A 876 -28.45 -6.67 -30.70
C TRP A 876 -28.54 -6.20 -32.14
N TYR A 877 -29.12 -5.02 -32.36
CA TYR A 877 -29.23 -4.42 -33.66
C TYR A 877 -27.90 -3.83 -34.10
N ASN A 878 -27.34 -4.35 -35.23
CA ASN A 878 -26.14 -3.82 -35.85
C ASN A 878 -26.52 -2.64 -36.78
N PRO A 879 -26.15 -1.41 -36.44
CA PRO A 879 -26.51 -0.24 -37.24
C PRO A 879 -25.76 -0.18 -38.59
N ILE A 880 -24.78 -1.03 -38.81
CA ILE A 880 -23.99 -1.10 -40.06
C ILE A 880 -24.64 -2.05 -41.06
N THR A 881 -25.04 -3.24 -40.62
CA THR A 881 -25.63 -4.28 -41.46
C THR A 881 -27.16 -4.24 -41.43
N GLU A 882 -27.75 -3.42 -40.57
CA GLU A 882 -29.21 -3.34 -40.32
C GLU A 882 -29.83 -4.69 -39.87
N GLU A 883 -29.00 -5.59 -39.34
CA GLU A 883 -29.40 -6.92 -38.87
C GLU A 883 -29.36 -7.03 -37.38
N THR A 884 -30.25 -7.87 -36.82
CA THR A 884 -30.20 -8.26 -35.43
C THR A 884 -29.26 -9.43 -35.23
N ILE A 885 -28.24 -9.26 -34.44
CA ILE A 885 -27.23 -10.27 -34.11
C ILE A 885 -27.56 -10.95 -32.79
N SER A 886 -27.48 -12.26 -32.77
CA SER A 886 -27.46 -13.10 -31.57
C SER A 886 -26.15 -13.89 -31.51
N MET A 887 -25.50 -13.86 -30.31
CA MET A 887 -24.19 -14.47 -30.17
C MET A 887 -24.10 -15.19 -28.81
N ASN A 888 -23.88 -16.50 -28.84
CA ASN A 888 -23.69 -17.33 -27.64
C ASN A 888 -22.22 -17.67 -27.36
N ARG A 889 -21.31 -17.23 -28.25
CA ARG A 889 -19.86 -17.48 -28.18
C ARG A 889 -19.08 -16.29 -28.74
N LEU A 890 -18.02 -15.86 -28.03
CA LEU A 890 -17.13 -14.79 -28.49
C LEU A 890 -15.67 -15.14 -28.18
N GLN A 891 -14.79 -15.13 -29.16
CA GLN A 891 -13.35 -15.22 -28.94
C GLN A 891 -12.80 -13.84 -28.63
N ILE A 892 -12.25 -13.66 -27.40
CA ILE A 892 -11.69 -12.38 -26.95
C ILE A 892 -10.22 -12.25 -27.39
N SER A 893 -9.45 -13.32 -27.18
CA SER A 893 -8.01 -13.28 -27.47
C SER A 893 -7.48 -14.66 -27.83
N LYS A 894 -6.28 -14.65 -28.44
CA LYS A 894 -5.53 -15.84 -28.80
C LYS A 894 -4.09 -15.69 -28.35
N LEU A 895 -3.56 -16.72 -27.71
CA LEU A 895 -2.15 -16.80 -27.34
C LEU A 895 -1.58 -18.11 -27.90
N GLY A 896 -0.87 -18.03 -28.99
CA GLY A 896 -0.41 -19.21 -29.70
C GLY A 896 -1.58 -20.10 -30.17
N ARG A 897 -1.71 -21.30 -29.64
CA ARG A 897 -2.81 -22.24 -29.91
C ARG A 897 -3.94 -22.18 -28.89
N ALA A 898 -3.72 -21.54 -27.76
CA ALA A 898 -4.75 -21.31 -26.75
C ALA A 898 -5.65 -20.13 -27.17
N LYS A 899 -6.95 -20.27 -26.97
CA LYS A 899 -7.95 -19.24 -27.23
C LYS A 899 -8.74 -18.96 -25.97
N PHE A 900 -8.97 -17.71 -25.68
CA PHE A 900 -9.93 -17.29 -24.67
C PHE A 900 -11.27 -17.10 -25.36
N ILE A 901 -12.22 -17.96 -25.03
CA ILE A 901 -13.55 -17.95 -25.64
C ILE A 901 -14.58 -17.81 -24.55
N LEU A 902 -15.35 -16.74 -24.61
CA LEU A 902 -16.56 -16.60 -23.82
C LEU A 902 -17.68 -17.42 -24.43
N LYS A 903 -18.36 -18.23 -23.64
CA LYS A 903 -19.49 -19.04 -24.06
C LYS A 903 -20.58 -18.95 -22.99
N GLU A 904 -21.83 -18.85 -23.40
CA GLU A 904 -22.97 -18.95 -22.49
C GLU A 904 -22.92 -20.26 -21.70
N GLY A 905 -23.12 -20.18 -20.40
CA GLY A 905 -23.00 -21.31 -19.49
C GLY A 905 -21.59 -21.59 -18.96
N GLY A 906 -20.55 -21.14 -19.67
CA GLY A 906 -19.14 -21.21 -19.29
C GLY A 906 -18.70 -20.11 -18.32
N SER A 907 -17.40 -20.02 -18.08
CA SER A 907 -16.79 -18.98 -17.23
C SER A 907 -15.96 -17.99 -18.05
N MET A 908 -15.68 -16.83 -17.46
CA MET A 908 -14.84 -15.81 -18.10
C MET A 908 -13.35 -16.19 -18.16
N GLY A 909 -12.96 -17.31 -17.56
CA GLY A 909 -11.59 -17.81 -17.53
C GLY A 909 -11.36 -19.07 -18.37
N ASP A 910 -12.34 -19.50 -19.15
CA ASP A 910 -12.26 -20.74 -19.92
C ASP A 910 -11.26 -20.62 -21.07
N LEU A 911 -10.33 -21.58 -21.12
CA LEU A 911 -9.30 -21.71 -22.14
C LEU A 911 -9.66 -22.86 -23.09
N TYR A 912 -9.56 -22.60 -24.37
CA TYR A 912 -9.78 -23.57 -25.45
C TYR A 912 -8.51 -23.73 -26.27
N SER A 913 -8.24 -24.94 -26.76
CA SER A 913 -7.12 -25.22 -27.67
C SER A 913 -7.63 -25.81 -28.96
N THR A 914 -7.03 -25.41 -30.05
CA THR A 914 -7.25 -26.04 -31.39
C THR A 914 -6.37 -27.29 -31.59
N THR A 915 -5.52 -27.63 -30.62
CA THR A 915 -4.67 -28.83 -30.71
C THR A 915 -5.45 -30.01 -30.18
N CYS A 916 -5.74 -30.96 -31.06
CA CYS A 916 -6.20 -32.27 -30.62
C CYS A 916 -5.03 -32.99 -29.91
N LEU A 917 -5.29 -33.53 -28.74
CA LEU A 917 -4.37 -34.49 -28.12
C LEU A 917 -4.48 -35.79 -28.93
N LEU A 918 -3.59 -35.99 -29.91
CA LEU A 918 -3.39 -37.25 -30.56
C LEU A 918 -2.70 -38.19 -29.55
N TYR A 919 -3.49 -39.01 -28.91
CA TYR A 919 -2.97 -40.15 -28.18
C TYR A 919 -2.49 -41.25 -29.14
N THR A 920 -1.51 -41.99 -28.68
CA THR A 920 -1.02 -43.19 -29.33
C THR A 920 -2.13 -44.20 -29.58
N SER A 921 -1.96 -45.13 -30.47
CA SER A 921 -2.92 -46.04 -31.04
C SER A 921 -3.84 -46.82 -30.06
N ASP A 922 -3.54 -46.83 -28.77
CA ASP A 922 -4.35 -47.46 -27.72
C ASP A 922 -5.46 -46.60 -27.12
N ALA A 923 -5.49 -45.31 -27.48
CA ALA A 923 -6.47 -44.37 -26.95
C ALA A 923 -7.61 -44.07 -27.93
N ALA A 924 -7.96 -45.01 -28.77
CA ALA A 924 -9.04 -44.85 -29.75
C ALA A 924 -10.44 -44.69 -29.08
N ASP A 925 -10.56 -45.01 -27.80
CA ASP A 925 -11.83 -44.97 -27.06
C ASP A 925 -12.05 -43.73 -26.23
N ASP A 926 -10.99 -42.91 -25.96
CA ASP A 926 -11.11 -41.66 -25.19
C ASP A 926 -11.01 -40.44 -26.14
N ARG A 927 -12.02 -40.20 -26.93
CA ARG A 927 -12.20 -38.95 -27.67
C ARG A 927 -12.70 -37.86 -26.74
N ILE A 928 -11.80 -37.12 -26.12
CA ILE A 928 -12.14 -35.81 -25.59
C ILE A 928 -12.15 -34.83 -26.76
N SER A 929 -13.32 -34.59 -27.32
CA SER A 929 -13.53 -33.47 -28.24
C SER A 929 -13.56 -32.19 -27.41
N VAL A 930 -12.53 -31.38 -27.49
CA VAL A 930 -12.52 -30.03 -27.00
C VAL A 930 -12.92 -29.12 -28.18
N ASP A 931 -14.21 -28.76 -28.24
CA ASP A 931 -14.74 -27.74 -29.13
C ASP A 931 -14.24 -26.33 -28.73
#